data_ec60dd4c85f93d85e7bcc0f0bb18ebff
#
_entry.id   ec60dd4c85f93d85e7bcc0f0bb18ebff
#
_cell.length_a   1.000
_cell.length_b   1.000
_cell.length_c   1.000
_cell.angle_alpha   90.00
_cell.angle_beta   90.00
_cell.angle_gamma   90.00
#
_symmetry.space_group_name_H-M   'P 1'
#
loop_
_entity.id
_entity.type
_entity.pdbx_description
1 polymer ?
#
loop_
_entity_poly.entity_id
_entity_poly.type
_entity_poly.pdbx_seq_one_letter_code
_entity_poly.pdbx_strand_id
1 'polypeptide(L)'
;LPVLPESTMTYVAVSNYGEPARQIVKIFREELRESEPLRKWWGSSDVATEGPKVEAFLEKFSEFEEYLGNETVLAGTMEGKDPKFLLVAETRKAGLKSFLEQWMTQLADKGKPVARVMDTQGLASVKESRPSDTPIFLVRPDYIVMGDEAAEIRKFAERLDKKSGELSSAPFGQRVAKAYEGGTTVLAAADLQKIISKTATGNASNDQSLKQTGFGDAKYAVWQHTGAGSAEMSKGELSFTGPRHGAASWLGKPRSLNSLDFVSPNTIVAITIGLKDPAKIYDEAKEMAESTKSNTFAMVPMLEQGLKFSLRDDVLGQLGGEITAELDSLAPDQLKWRAILKVNDTTHLQKTLSGLLEATHTEATKDEAGGVTTYSFRGPGGPDGMPISYAIVDGYLIVGSGREAVAESAEVHRSGGSLAKSKKFLASLPPGRTREASGMFYEDPVAMASMQIGRIMPDLAESLTHGSQGSVAQTMWVYGDEAAIREESVSAGLDIGGALVVAAIAIPNLLRSKLAANEASAVGSLRTVVTAQITYGSTYPVRGFAPNLATLGPGPEGSKGETAQHANLIDASLAGESCTANEWCVKSGYRFRMTANCKQRNCTDFTAVATPETTNSGTRSFCATSDGVIRYKVGEPLVEMVSGAACKAWQALQ
;
A
#
# COMPACT_ATOMS: atom_id res chain seq x y z
N LEU A 1 -0.52 -11.50 -24.82
CA LEU A 1 -1.95 -11.71 -24.52
C LEU A 1 -2.50 -13.02 -25.10
N PRO A 2 -2.26 -13.42 -26.39
CA PRO A 2 -2.94 -14.56 -26.99
C PRO A 2 -2.58 -15.93 -26.42
N VAL A 3 -1.58 -16.04 -25.56
CA VAL A 3 -1.13 -17.29 -24.94
C VAL A 3 -1.48 -17.39 -23.45
N LEU A 4 -2.03 -16.30 -22.88
CA LEU A 4 -2.45 -16.28 -21.49
C LEU A 4 -3.87 -16.80 -21.32
N PRO A 5 -4.19 -17.48 -20.20
CA PRO A 5 -5.53 -18.00 -19.96
C PRO A 5 -6.52 -16.87 -19.63
N GLU A 6 -7.81 -17.11 -19.90
CA GLU A 6 -8.90 -16.21 -19.49
C GLU A 6 -8.92 -15.96 -17.97
N SER A 7 -8.41 -16.90 -17.17
CA SER A 7 -8.31 -16.77 -15.71
C SER A 7 -7.29 -15.73 -15.24
N THR A 8 -6.52 -15.13 -16.15
CA THR A 8 -5.59 -14.04 -15.82
C THR A 8 -6.34 -12.86 -15.20
N MET A 9 -5.85 -12.40 -14.04
CA MET A 9 -6.46 -11.31 -13.28
C MET A 9 -5.53 -10.12 -13.08
N THR A 10 -4.21 -10.35 -13.16
CA THR A 10 -3.23 -9.28 -13.14
C THR A 10 -2.29 -9.41 -14.32
N TYR A 11 -1.92 -8.30 -14.89
CA TYR A 11 -1.05 -8.21 -16.05
C TYR A 11 -0.13 -7.00 -15.90
N VAL A 12 1.16 -7.24 -15.87
CA VAL A 12 2.17 -6.18 -15.86
C VAL A 12 3.12 -6.44 -17.01
N ALA A 13 3.29 -5.47 -17.87
CA ALA A 13 4.23 -5.53 -18.98
C ALA A 13 5.21 -4.37 -18.88
N VAL A 14 6.47 -4.66 -19.08
CA VAL A 14 7.54 -3.68 -19.04
C VAL A 14 8.36 -3.86 -20.29
N SER A 15 8.56 -2.76 -21.04
CA SER A 15 9.48 -2.75 -22.16
C SER A 15 10.90 -3.06 -21.69
N ASN A 16 11.75 -3.58 -22.58
CA ASN A 16 13.14 -3.87 -22.25
C ASN A 16 13.91 -2.58 -21.92
N TYR A 17 14.34 -2.44 -20.66
CA TYR A 17 15.06 -1.29 -20.11
C TYR A 17 16.59 -1.48 -20.02
N GLY A 18 17.16 -2.49 -20.64
CA GLY A 18 18.61 -2.76 -20.56
C GLY A 18 19.48 -1.58 -20.98
N GLU A 19 19.13 -0.89 -22.06
CA GLU A 19 19.87 0.32 -22.49
C GLU A 19 19.65 1.52 -21.57
N PRO A 20 18.41 1.89 -21.16
CA PRO A 20 18.19 2.90 -20.14
C PRO A 20 18.90 2.61 -18.81
N ALA A 21 18.90 1.36 -18.34
CA ALA A 21 19.61 0.99 -17.11
C ALA A 21 21.12 1.22 -17.23
N ARG A 22 21.74 0.87 -18.37
CA ARG A 22 23.15 1.17 -18.65
C ARG A 22 23.45 2.66 -18.64
N GLN A 23 22.58 3.45 -19.24
CA GLN A 23 22.75 4.91 -19.26
C GLN A 23 22.68 5.51 -17.86
N ILE A 24 21.76 5.06 -17.00
CA ILE A 24 21.67 5.49 -15.59
C ILE A 24 22.96 5.18 -14.84
N VAL A 25 23.48 3.95 -14.95
CA VAL A 25 24.75 3.57 -14.32
C VAL A 25 25.91 4.43 -14.83
N LYS A 26 25.93 4.70 -16.14
CA LYS A 26 26.97 5.54 -16.76
C LYS A 26 26.90 6.98 -16.24
N ILE A 27 25.73 7.61 -16.24
CA ILE A 27 25.52 8.97 -15.73
C ILE A 27 25.91 9.03 -14.25
N PHE A 28 25.49 8.06 -13.45
CA PHE A 28 25.83 7.99 -12.04
C PHE A 28 27.36 7.92 -11.81
N ARG A 29 28.08 7.14 -12.61
CA ARG A 29 29.55 7.07 -12.55
C ARG A 29 30.23 8.37 -12.98
N GLU A 30 29.68 9.06 -13.97
CA GLU A 30 30.17 10.37 -14.40
C GLU A 30 29.98 11.40 -13.28
N GLU A 31 28.80 11.47 -12.69
CA GLU A 31 28.49 12.35 -11.55
C GLU A 31 29.37 12.02 -10.33
N LEU A 32 29.60 10.75 -10.02
CA LEU A 32 30.55 10.33 -8.98
C LEU A 32 31.98 10.86 -9.22
N ARG A 33 32.40 11.03 -10.47
CA ARG A 33 33.73 11.57 -10.79
C ARG A 33 33.80 13.09 -10.62
N GLU A 34 32.72 13.78 -10.93
CA GLU A 34 32.66 15.25 -10.96
C GLU A 34 32.25 15.85 -9.61
N SER A 35 31.34 15.22 -8.88
CA SER A 35 30.81 15.73 -7.60
C SER A 35 31.61 15.22 -6.40
N GLU A 36 32.32 16.12 -5.71
CA GLU A 36 33.01 15.79 -4.45
C GLU A 36 32.07 15.37 -3.32
N PRO A 37 30.90 16.02 -3.11
CA PRO A 37 29.92 15.59 -2.12
C PRO A 37 29.39 14.19 -2.38
N LEU A 38 29.10 13.85 -3.63
CA LEU A 38 28.62 12.51 -4.01
C LEU A 38 29.69 11.44 -3.77
N ARG A 39 30.98 11.73 -4.05
CA ARG A 39 32.09 10.82 -3.72
C ARG A 39 32.21 10.57 -2.22
N LYS A 40 32.11 11.61 -1.40
CA LYS A 40 32.15 11.48 0.07
C LYS A 40 31.03 10.60 0.58
N TRP A 41 29.81 10.79 0.06
CA TRP A 41 28.66 9.98 0.41
C TRP A 41 28.84 8.52 -0.03
N TRP A 42 29.25 8.29 -1.27
CA TRP A 42 29.50 6.95 -1.80
C TRP A 42 30.59 6.19 -1.02
N GLY A 43 31.58 6.91 -0.52
CA GLY A 43 32.64 6.37 0.36
C GLY A 43 32.25 6.28 1.85
N SER A 44 31.03 6.66 2.25
CA SER A 44 30.59 6.52 3.63
C SER A 44 30.39 5.05 4.00
N SER A 45 30.55 4.71 5.29
CA SER A 45 30.60 3.32 5.80
C SER A 45 29.43 2.43 5.36
N ASP A 46 28.23 2.99 5.29
CA ASP A 46 27.02 2.22 4.98
C ASP A 46 26.85 2.01 3.46
N VAL A 47 27.19 3.02 2.66
CA VAL A 47 27.03 2.99 1.21
C VAL A 47 28.21 2.32 0.53
N ALA A 48 29.42 2.47 1.04
CA ALA A 48 30.63 1.86 0.50
C ALA A 48 30.58 0.32 0.43
N THR A 49 29.79 -0.30 1.31
CA THR A 49 29.63 -1.76 1.36
C THR A 49 28.52 -2.26 0.43
N GLU A 50 27.39 -1.57 0.35
CA GLU A 50 26.22 -2.02 -0.41
C GLU A 50 26.16 -1.44 -1.83
N GLY A 51 26.65 -0.23 -2.02
CA GLY A 51 26.66 0.46 -3.31
C GLY A 51 27.28 -0.34 -4.45
N PRO A 52 28.51 -0.90 -4.30
CA PRO A 52 29.14 -1.74 -5.33
C PRO A 52 28.33 -3.01 -5.67
N LYS A 53 27.58 -3.57 -4.70
CA LYS A 53 26.71 -4.73 -4.94
C LYS A 53 25.51 -4.36 -5.79
N VAL A 54 24.91 -3.21 -5.51
CA VAL A 54 23.79 -2.66 -6.31
C VAL A 54 24.25 -2.37 -7.73
N GLU A 55 25.40 -1.75 -7.89
CA GLU A 55 26.00 -1.46 -9.21
C GLU A 55 26.27 -2.74 -10.00
N ALA A 56 26.91 -3.73 -9.38
CA ALA A 56 27.17 -5.03 -10.00
C ALA A 56 25.86 -5.77 -10.36
N PHE A 57 24.83 -5.66 -9.54
CA PHE A 57 23.52 -6.21 -9.85
C PHE A 57 22.88 -5.53 -11.06
N LEU A 58 22.91 -4.20 -11.14
CA LEU A 58 22.37 -3.44 -12.28
C LEU A 58 23.12 -3.76 -13.60
N GLU A 59 24.44 -3.94 -13.54
CA GLU A 59 25.22 -4.39 -14.69
C GLU A 59 24.79 -5.79 -15.15
N LYS A 60 24.68 -6.73 -14.23
CA LYS A 60 24.22 -8.09 -14.53
C LYS A 60 22.78 -8.14 -15.02
N PHE A 61 21.91 -7.31 -14.44
CA PHE A 61 20.54 -7.15 -14.93
C PHE A 61 20.51 -6.61 -16.36
N SER A 62 21.33 -5.61 -16.66
CA SER A 62 21.45 -5.07 -18.01
C SER A 62 22.01 -6.11 -19.02
N GLU A 63 22.98 -6.95 -18.62
CA GLU A 63 23.45 -8.09 -19.44
C GLU A 63 22.34 -9.11 -19.67
N PHE A 64 21.52 -9.40 -18.64
CA PHE A 64 20.36 -10.29 -18.76
C PHE A 64 19.34 -9.79 -19.78
N GLU A 65 19.02 -8.51 -19.76
CA GLU A 65 18.08 -7.91 -20.71
C GLU A 65 18.53 -7.97 -22.18
N GLU A 66 19.84 -8.11 -22.45
CA GLU A 66 20.32 -8.34 -23.81
C GLU A 66 19.84 -9.67 -24.41
N TYR A 67 19.55 -10.65 -23.57
CA TYR A 67 19.02 -11.94 -24.00
C TYR A 67 17.52 -11.90 -24.27
N LEU A 68 16.81 -10.89 -23.76
CA LEU A 68 15.37 -10.81 -23.80
C LEU A 68 14.84 -10.04 -25.03
N GLY A 69 13.59 -10.29 -25.36
CA GLY A 69 12.82 -9.57 -26.35
C GLY A 69 12.54 -8.12 -25.96
N ASN A 70 11.54 -7.51 -26.62
CA ASN A 70 11.19 -6.11 -26.41
C ASN A 70 10.43 -5.89 -25.11
N GLU A 71 9.87 -6.94 -24.53
CA GLU A 71 8.95 -6.83 -23.40
C GLU A 71 9.08 -8.03 -22.48
N THR A 72 8.96 -7.76 -21.19
CA THR A 72 8.79 -8.77 -20.13
C THR A 72 7.40 -8.62 -19.52
N VAL A 73 6.67 -9.72 -19.44
CA VAL A 73 5.30 -9.77 -18.92
C VAL A 73 5.23 -10.58 -17.64
N LEU A 74 4.66 -10.00 -16.58
CA LEU A 74 4.24 -10.70 -15.37
C LEU A 74 2.71 -10.88 -15.40
N ALA A 75 2.25 -12.11 -15.46
CA ALA A 75 0.83 -12.45 -15.45
C ALA A 75 0.48 -13.20 -14.16
N GLY A 76 -0.61 -12.77 -13.51
CA GLY A 76 -1.12 -13.43 -12.30
C GLY A 76 -2.49 -14.05 -12.54
N THR A 77 -2.63 -15.28 -12.06
CA THR A 77 -3.90 -16.03 -12.02
C THR A 77 -4.21 -16.43 -10.58
N MET A 78 -5.42 -16.88 -10.32
CA MET A 78 -5.78 -17.43 -9.01
C MET A 78 -6.53 -18.75 -9.20
N GLU A 79 -5.92 -19.83 -8.73
CA GLU A 79 -6.58 -21.13 -8.63
C GLU A 79 -7.00 -21.35 -7.15
N GLY A 80 -8.31 -21.44 -6.92
CA GLY A 80 -8.83 -21.43 -5.54
C GLY A 80 -8.57 -20.08 -4.85
N LYS A 81 -7.82 -20.09 -3.75
CA LYS A 81 -7.42 -18.88 -2.99
C LYS A 81 -5.95 -18.53 -3.17
N ASP A 82 -5.18 -19.33 -3.88
CA ASP A 82 -3.73 -19.16 -4.02
C ASP A 82 -3.41 -18.39 -5.32
N PRO A 83 -2.78 -17.21 -5.21
CA PRO A 83 -2.31 -16.48 -6.38
C PRO A 83 -1.11 -17.19 -7.00
N LYS A 84 -1.09 -17.29 -8.33
CA LYS A 84 0.00 -17.85 -9.11
C LYS A 84 0.51 -16.83 -10.09
N PHE A 85 1.81 -16.71 -10.22
CA PHE A 85 2.47 -15.74 -11.08
C PHE A 85 3.39 -16.41 -12.07
N LEU A 86 3.37 -15.91 -13.29
CA LEU A 86 4.31 -16.27 -14.35
C LEU A 86 4.94 -15.01 -14.92
N LEU A 87 6.27 -14.96 -14.92
CA LEU A 87 7.01 -13.95 -15.67
C LEU A 87 7.46 -14.58 -16.98
N VAL A 88 7.21 -13.90 -18.08
CA VAL A 88 7.44 -14.39 -19.45
C VAL A 88 8.14 -13.32 -20.26
N ALA A 89 9.15 -13.70 -21.02
CA ALA A 89 9.76 -12.86 -22.03
C ALA A 89 10.21 -13.68 -23.25
N GLU A 90 10.24 -13.05 -24.42
CA GLU A 90 10.86 -13.65 -25.60
C GLU A 90 12.38 -13.71 -25.41
N THR A 91 13.03 -14.70 -26.01
CA THR A 91 14.49 -14.86 -26.02
C THR A 91 15.03 -14.43 -27.37
N ARG A 92 16.01 -13.50 -27.39
CA ARG A 92 16.64 -13.00 -28.62
C ARG A 92 18.00 -13.62 -28.90
N LYS A 93 18.73 -13.99 -27.84
CA LYS A 93 20.16 -14.33 -27.92
C LYS A 93 20.39 -15.73 -27.34
N ALA A 94 21.18 -16.53 -28.01
CA ALA A 94 21.61 -17.84 -27.50
C ALA A 94 22.49 -17.68 -26.24
N GLY A 95 22.50 -18.69 -25.38
CA GLY A 95 23.35 -18.72 -24.18
C GLY A 95 22.69 -18.25 -22.90
N LEU A 96 21.42 -17.84 -22.94
CA LEU A 96 20.67 -17.37 -21.75
C LEU A 96 20.67 -18.39 -20.60
N LYS A 97 20.53 -19.69 -20.88
CA LYS A 97 20.54 -20.73 -19.83
C LYS A 97 21.86 -20.74 -19.06
N SER A 98 23.00 -20.76 -19.77
CA SER A 98 24.32 -20.75 -19.13
C SER A 98 24.62 -19.45 -18.40
N PHE A 99 24.15 -18.32 -18.93
CA PHE A 99 24.25 -17.03 -18.25
C PHE A 99 23.48 -17.07 -16.91
N LEU A 100 22.25 -17.51 -16.91
CA LEU A 100 21.41 -17.59 -15.69
C LEU A 100 21.97 -18.60 -14.68
N GLU A 101 22.45 -19.76 -15.12
CA GLU A 101 23.08 -20.75 -14.23
C GLU A 101 24.29 -20.16 -13.50
N GLN A 102 25.13 -19.40 -14.20
CA GLN A 102 26.28 -18.72 -13.61
C GLN A 102 25.82 -17.61 -12.65
N TRP A 103 24.88 -16.78 -13.06
CA TRP A 103 24.38 -15.66 -12.25
C TRP A 103 23.69 -16.16 -10.97
N MET A 104 22.82 -17.17 -11.06
CA MET A 104 22.16 -17.75 -9.88
C MET A 104 23.15 -18.42 -8.93
N THR A 105 24.24 -18.98 -9.45
CA THR A 105 25.34 -19.53 -8.63
C THR A 105 26.08 -18.43 -7.87
N GLN A 106 26.30 -17.27 -8.50
CA GLN A 106 26.92 -16.10 -7.83
C GLN A 106 26.03 -15.48 -6.75
N LEU A 107 24.71 -15.53 -6.94
CA LEU A 107 23.72 -15.03 -5.99
C LEU A 107 23.38 -16.04 -4.87
N ALA A 108 23.87 -17.28 -4.96
CA ALA A 108 23.55 -18.32 -3.98
C ALA A 108 23.95 -17.91 -2.56
N ASP A 109 22.99 -17.96 -1.62
CA ASP A 109 23.23 -17.70 -0.20
C ASP A 109 23.47 -19.03 0.53
N LYS A 110 24.61 -19.14 1.25
CA LYS A 110 25.00 -20.33 2.03
C LYS A 110 24.90 -21.65 1.27
N GLY A 111 25.18 -21.60 -0.05
CA GLY A 111 25.14 -22.78 -0.92
C GLY A 111 23.72 -23.21 -1.36
N LYS A 112 22.67 -22.45 -1.04
CA LYS A 112 21.32 -22.68 -1.54
C LYS A 112 21.08 -21.88 -2.82
N PRO A 113 20.60 -22.49 -3.91
CA PRO A 113 20.32 -21.77 -5.15
C PRO A 113 19.14 -20.82 -4.94
N VAL A 114 19.25 -19.60 -5.45
CA VAL A 114 18.16 -18.58 -5.43
C VAL A 114 17.07 -18.91 -6.43
N ALA A 115 17.40 -19.65 -7.49
CA ALA A 115 16.45 -20.13 -8.50
C ALA A 115 17.01 -21.39 -9.18
N ARG A 116 16.10 -22.21 -9.72
CA ARG A 116 16.43 -23.41 -10.53
C ARG A 116 16.30 -23.06 -12.00
N VAL A 117 17.39 -23.19 -12.76
CA VAL A 117 17.41 -22.95 -14.22
C VAL A 117 17.33 -24.29 -14.96
N MET A 118 16.36 -24.47 -15.84
CA MET A 118 16.14 -25.73 -16.55
C MET A 118 15.65 -25.51 -17.99
N ASP A 119 15.85 -26.52 -18.81
CA ASP A 119 15.21 -26.66 -20.12
C ASP A 119 13.93 -27.51 -20.03
N THR A 120 13.30 -27.77 -21.18
CA THR A 120 12.07 -28.55 -21.27
C THR A 120 12.22 -29.98 -20.71
N GLN A 121 13.40 -30.62 -20.91
CA GLN A 121 13.62 -31.97 -20.39
C GLN A 121 13.79 -31.95 -18.86
N GLY A 122 14.54 -30.99 -18.35
CA GLY A 122 14.69 -30.76 -16.92
C GLY A 122 13.35 -30.52 -16.24
N LEU A 123 12.53 -29.65 -16.81
CA LEU A 123 11.18 -29.36 -16.27
C LEU A 123 10.27 -30.58 -16.30
N ALA A 124 10.34 -31.45 -17.32
CA ALA A 124 9.55 -32.67 -17.41
C ALA A 124 9.89 -33.69 -16.30
N SER A 125 11.12 -33.66 -15.80
CA SER A 125 11.59 -34.55 -14.72
C SER A 125 11.13 -34.14 -13.32
N VAL A 126 10.66 -32.90 -13.13
CA VAL A 126 10.19 -32.37 -11.84
C VAL A 126 8.84 -33.01 -11.48
N LYS A 127 8.80 -33.80 -10.42
CA LYS A 127 7.60 -34.50 -9.92
C LYS A 127 6.84 -33.73 -8.83
N GLU A 128 7.37 -32.58 -8.40
CA GLU A 128 6.75 -31.77 -7.34
C GLU A 128 5.38 -31.24 -7.80
N SER A 129 4.38 -31.38 -6.94
CA SER A 129 3.00 -30.91 -7.14
C SER A 129 2.65 -29.72 -6.22
N ARG A 130 3.64 -29.17 -5.51
CA ARG A 130 3.48 -28.02 -4.61
C ARG A 130 4.36 -26.87 -5.05
N PRO A 131 4.00 -25.60 -4.70
CA PRO A 131 4.87 -24.47 -4.91
C PRO A 131 6.26 -24.73 -4.30
N SER A 132 7.29 -24.37 -5.04
CA SER A 132 8.66 -24.49 -4.58
C SER A 132 9.09 -23.20 -3.90
N ASP A 133 9.78 -23.28 -2.76
CA ASP A 133 10.41 -22.11 -2.11
C ASP A 133 11.48 -21.46 -3.01
N THR A 134 11.87 -22.16 -4.08
CA THR A 134 12.88 -21.68 -5.04
C THR A 134 12.24 -21.56 -6.42
N PRO A 135 12.13 -20.37 -7.03
CA PRO A 135 11.54 -20.18 -8.34
C PRO A 135 12.26 -20.98 -9.43
N ILE A 136 11.52 -21.34 -10.46
CA ILE A 136 12.01 -22.13 -11.59
C ILE A 136 12.04 -21.24 -12.83
N PHE A 137 13.19 -21.17 -13.51
CA PHE A 137 13.34 -20.63 -14.85
C PHE A 137 13.32 -21.77 -15.87
N LEU A 138 12.29 -21.80 -16.70
CA LEU A 138 12.30 -22.57 -17.94
C LEU A 138 12.91 -21.72 -19.04
N VAL A 139 14.05 -22.12 -19.59
CA VAL A 139 14.72 -21.43 -20.69
C VAL A 139 14.57 -22.25 -21.97
N ARG A 140 13.95 -21.64 -22.98
CA ARG A 140 13.81 -22.19 -24.33
C ARG A 140 14.49 -21.26 -25.34
N PRO A 141 14.75 -21.72 -26.60
CA PRO A 141 15.34 -20.86 -27.63
C PRO A 141 14.50 -19.63 -27.99
N ASP A 142 13.18 -19.72 -27.83
CA ASP A 142 12.19 -18.71 -28.26
C ASP A 142 11.63 -17.89 -27.07
N TYR A 143 11.68 -18.42 -25.83
CA TYR A 143 11.21 -17.69 -24.65
C TYR A 143 11.80 -18.21 -23.33
N ILE A 144 11.69 -17.38 -22.30
CA ILE A 144 11.93 -17.71 -20.91
C ILE A 144 10.64 -17.56 -20.11
N VAL A 145 10.39 -18.49 -19.18
CA VAL A 145 9.29 -18.43 -18.23
C VAL A 145 9.84 -18.65 -16.82
N MET A 146 9.42 -17.80 -15.87
CA MET A 146 9.71 -17.98 -14.45
C MET A 146 8.39 -18.16 -13.68
N GLY A 147 8.36 -19.09 -12.74
CA GLY A 147 7.26 -19.34 -11.80
C GLY A 147 7.73 -20.16 -10.61
N ASP A 148 6.85 -20.37 -9.66
CA ASP A 148 7.09 -21.17 -8.44
C ASP A 148 6.57 -22.63 -8.55
N GLU A 149 5.70 -22.91 -9.52
CA GLU A 149 5.15 -24.24 -9.76
C GLU A 149 5.52 -24.80 -11.14
N ALA A 150 6.20 -25.94 -11.16
CA ALA A 150 6.57 -26.64 -12.40
C ALA A 150 5.33 -27.04 -13.24
N ALA A 151 4.20 -27.34 -12.60
CA ALA A 151 2.95 -27.71 -13.28
C ALA A 151 2.38 -26.52 -14.08
N GLU A 152 2.39 -25.32 -13.52
CA GLU A 152 1.88 -24.11 -14.19
C GLU A 152 2.79 -23.70 -15.35
N ILE A 153 4.11 -23.79 -15.15
CA ILE A 153 5.08 -23.53 -16.22
C ILE A 153 4.88 -24.51 -17.39
N ARG A 154 4.61 -25.82 -17.12
CA ARG A 154 4.29 -26.81 -18.16
C ARG A 154 3.00 -26.47 -18.90
N LYS A 155 1.91 -26.18 -18.20
CA LYS A 155 0.64 -25.77 -18.82
C LYS A 155 0.81 -24.53 -19.69
N PHE A 156 1.61 -23.55 -19.23
CA PHE A 156 1.89 -22.36 -20.00
C PHE A 156 2.71 -22.70 -21.27
N ALA A 157 3.75 -23.52 -21.16
CA ALA A 157 4.56 -23.97 -22.29
C ALA A 157 3.71 -24.69 -23.35
N GLU A 158 2.76 -25.56 -22.93
CA GLU A 158 1.83 -26.22 -23.86
C GLU A 158 0.89 -25.23 -24.57
N ARG A 159 0.39 -24.20 -23.85
CA ARG A 159 -0.43 -23.14 -24.47
C ARG A 159 0.38 -22.36 -25.52
N LEU A 160 1.63 -22.07 -25.21
CA LEU A 160 2.50 -21.35 -26.12
C LEU A 160 2.79 -22.16 -27.39
N ASP A 161 3.07 -23.46 -27.25
CA ASP A 161 3.30 -24.37 -28.38
C ASP A 161 2.06 -24.52 -29.26
N LYS A 162 0.86 -24.57 -28.66
CA LYS A 162 -0.43 -24.66 -29.36
C LYS A 162 -0.96 -23.30 -29.83
N LYS A 163 -0.29 -22.19 -29.48
CA LYS A 163 -0.78 -20.82 -29.67
C LYS A 163 -2.23 -20.65 -29.18
N SER A 164 -2.56 -21.30 -28.07
CA SER A 164 -3.90 -21.35 -27.50
C SER A 164 -3.95 -20.59 -26.18
N GLY A 165 -4.58 -19.44 -26.21
CA GLY A 165 -4.89 -18.65 -25.02
C GLY A 165 -6.19 -17.89 -25.27
N GLU A 166 -6.91 -17.59 -24.22
CA GLU A 166 -8.27 -17.01 -24.32
C GLU A 166 -8.31 -15.55 -23.81
N LEU A 167 -7.22 -15.07 -23.19
CA LEU A 167 -7.21 -13.73 -22.61
C LEU A 167 -7.50 -12.65 -23.64
N SER A 168 -6.97 -12.73 -24.86
CA SER A 168 -7.17 -11.71 -25.89
C SER A 168 -8.63 -11.55 -26.31
N SER A 169 -9.45 -12.59 -26.21
CA SER A 169 -10.90 -12.55 -26.48
C SER A 169 -11.73 -12.17 -25.26
N ALA A 170 -11.17 -12.30 -24.05
CA ALA A 170 -11.84 -11.95 -22.81
C ALA A 170 -11.94 -10.40 -22.63
N PRO A 171 -12.99 -9.88 -21.97
CA PRO A 171 -13.18 -8.45 -21.77
C PRO A 171 -11.99 -7.77 -21.09
N PHE A 172 -11.35 -8.42 -20.13
CA PHE A 172 -10.14 -7.91 -19.48
C PHE A 172 -8.97 -7.82 -20.46
N GLY A 173 -8.74 -8.86 -21.27
CA GLY A 173 -7.69 -8.86 -22.28
C GLY A 173 -7.90 -7.80 -23.37
N GLN A 174 -9.15 -7.56 -23.80
CA GLN A 174 -9.49 -6.46 -24.71
C GLN A 174 -9.18 -5.08 -24.08
N ARG A 175 -9.42 -4.93 -22.76
CA ARG A 175 -9.08 -3.69 -22.05
C ARG A 175 -7.57 -3.48 -21.95
N VAL A 176 -6.80 -4.55 -21.73
CA VAL A 176 -5.33 -4.54 -21.78
C VAL A 176 -4.84 -4.22 -23.18
N ALA A 177 -5.37 -4.86 -24.22
CA ALA A 177 -4.99 -4.60 -25.62
C ALA A 177 -5.19 -3.13 -26.00
N LYS A 178 -6.30 -2.52 -25.59
CA LYS A 178 -6.58 -1.09 -25.82
C LYS A 178 -5.51 -0.17 -25.21
N ALA A 179 -4.92 -0.56 -24.07
CA ALA A 179 -3.87 0.25 -23.46
C ALA A 179 -2.58 0.27 -24.30
N TYR A 180 -2.30 -0.78 -25.05
CA TYR A 180 -1.13 -0.82 -25.96
C TYR A 180 -1.24 0.11 -27.17
N GLU A 181 -2.47 0.50 -27.60
CA GLU A 181 -2.67 1.42 -28.74
C GLU A 181 -2.01 2.78 -28.52
N GLY A 182 -1.74 3.15 -27.25
CA GLY A 182 -1.11 4.42 -26.87
C GLY A 182 0.42 4.44 -26.93
N GLY A 183 1.11 3.35 -27.35
CA GLY A 183 2.57 3.28 -27.36
C GLY A 183 3.17 3.11 -25.97
N THR A 184 2.57 2.28 -25.17
CA THR A 184 2.87 2.05 -23.75
C THR A 184 4.24 1.39 -23.55
N THR A 185 5.07 1.94 -22.68
CA THR A 185 6.36 1.37 -22.27
C THR A 185 6.25 0.55 -20.98
N VAL A 186 5.35 0.93 -20.07
CA VAL A 186 4.98 0.13 -18.90
C VAL A 186 3.47 0.09 -18.80
N LEU A 187 2.93 -1.09 -18.60
CA LEU A 187 1.50 -1.33 -18.42
C LEU A 187 1.27 -2.18 -17.18
N ALA A 188 0.38 -1.74 -16.31
CA ALA A 188 -0.13 -2.53 -15.20
C ALA A 188 -1.66 -2.59 -15.28
N ALA A 189 -2.22 -3.77 -15.22
CA ALA A 189 -3.66 -3.97 -15.26
C ALA A 189 -4.13 -5.05 -14.29
N ALA A 190 -5.32 -4.86 -13.72
CA ALA A 190 -5.96 -5.81 -12.82
C ALA A 190 -7.46 -5.93 -13.11
N ASP A 191 -7.97 -7.16 -13.15
CA ASP A 191 -9.39 -7.49 -13.13
C ASP A 191 -9.86 -7.53 -11.68
N LEU A 192 -10.20 -6.36 -11.14
CA LEU A 192 -10.60 -6.21 -9.75
C LEU A 192 -11.89 -6.96 -9.43
N GLN A 193 -12.81 -7.04 -10.39
CA GLN A 193 -14.06 -7.76 -10.22
C GLN A 193 -13.81 -9.25 -9.97
N LYS A 194 -12.92 -9.88 -10.76
CA LYS A 194 -12.51 -11.27 -10.53
C LYS A 194 -11.75 -11.43 -9.21
N ILE A 195 -10.82 -10.51 -8.91
CA ILE A 195 -10.05 -10.53 -7.66
C ILE A 195 -10.99 -10.45 -6.46
N ILE A 196 -11.88 -9.46 -6.41
CA ILE A 196 -12.84 -9.26 -5.33
C ILE A 196 -13.73 -10.50 -5.16
N SER A 197 -14.25 -11.06 -6.27
CA SER A 197 -15.12 -12.25 -6.21
C SER A 197 -14.43 -13.48 -5.65
N LYS A 198 -13.13 -13.69 -5.95
CA LYS A 198 -12.34 -14.85 -5.47
C LYS A 198 -11.77 -14.66 -4.07
N THR A 199 -11.53 -13.43 -3.65
CA THR A 199 -11.02 -13.11 -2.30
C THR A 199 -12.14 -12.87 -1.30
N ALA A 200 -13.41 -12.84 -1.74
CA ALA A 200 -14.56 -12.79 -0.85
C ALA A 200 -14.43 -13.88 0.23
N THR A 201 -14.33 -13.44 1.48
CA THR A 201 -13.99 -14.32 2.61
C THR A 201 -15.17 -15.15 3.09
N GLY A 202 -16.38 -14.88 2.56
CA GLY A 202 -17.64 -15.38 3.13
C GLY A 202 -17.96 -14.78 4.50
N ASN A 203 -17.16 -13.80 4.95
CA ASN A 203 -17.45 -13.02 6.13
C ASN A 203 -18.39 -11.87 5.72
N ALA A 204 -19.67 -12.04 6.00
CA ALA A 204 -20.72 -11.11 5.58
C ALA A 204 -20.41 -9.64 5.96
N SER A 205 -19.73 -9.39 7.07
CA SER A 205 -19.38 -8.03 7.53
C SER A 205 -18.34 -7.36 6.61
N ASN A 206 -17.28 -8.07 6.22
CA ASN A 206 -16.23 -7.48 5.36
C ASN A 206 -16.72 -7.29 3.93
N ASP A 207 -17.48 -8.25 3.40
CA ASP A 207 -18.04 -8.17 2.05
C ASP A 207 -19.11 -7.06 1.98
N GLN A 208 -19.86 -6.83 3.05
CA GLN A 208 -20.82 -5.74 3.15
C GLN A 208 -20.12 -4.37 3.22
N SER A 209 -19.07 -4.23 4.04
CA SER A 209 -18.29 -2.99 4.12
C SER A 209 -17.71 -2.60 2.75
N LEU A 210 -17.13 -3.55 2.03
CA LEU A 210 -16.56 -3.29 0.70
C LEU A 210 -17.63 -2.82 -0.29
N LYS A 211 -18.81 -3.42 -0.26
CA LYS A 211 -19.95 -3.00 -1.08
C LYS A 211 -20.44 -1.60 -0.71
N GLN A 212 -20.58 -1.29 0.58
CA GLN A 212 -21.05 0.02 1.05
C GLN A 212 -20.10 1.17 0.68
N THR A 213 -18.78 0.92 0.67
CA THR A 213 -17.82 1.93 0.18
C THR A 213 -17.91 2.19 -1.31
N GLY A 214 -18.58 1.34 -2.08
CA GLY A 214 -18.67 1.39 -3.54
C GLY A 214 -17.45 0.82 -4.25
N PHE A 215 -16.33 0.55 -3.54
CA PHE A 215 -15.16 -0.09 -4.14
C PHE A 215 -15.35 -1.58 -4.41
N GLY A 216 -16.39 -2.19 -3.82
CA GLY A 216 -16.82 -3.56 -4.17
C GLY A 216 -17.29 -3.70 -5.62
N ASP A 217 -17.68 -2.61 -6.26
CA ASP A 217 -18.10 -2.55 -7.66
C ASP A 217 -16.96 -2.18 -8.62
N ALA A 218 -15.71 -2.09 -8.12
CA ALA A 218 -14.55 -1.86 -8.96
C ALA A 218 -14.38 -3.00 -9.98
N LYS A 219 -14.23 -2.64 -11.25
CA LYS A 219 -14.16 -3.59 -12.35
C LYS A 219 -12.73 -3.83 -12.82
N TYR A 220 -12.10 -2.80 -13.37
CA TYR A 220 -10.73 -2.86 -13.85
C TYR A 220 -9.92 -1.69 -13.28
N ALA A 221 -8.67 -1.98 -12.92
CA ALA A 221 -7.63 -0.98 -12.74
C ALA A 221 -6.63 -1.13 -13.88
N VAL A 222 -6.33 -0.05 -14.60
CA VAL A 222 -5.35 -0.04 -15.69
C VAL A 222 -4.50 1.20 -15.54
N TRP A 223 -3.21 1.03 -15.52
CA TRP A 223 -2.23 2.12 -15.51
C TRP A 223 -1.23 1.88 -16.63
N GLN A 224 -0.90 2.94 -17.35
CA GLN A 224 0.03 2.91 -18.48
C GLN A 224 0.97 4.10 -18.43
N HIS A 225 2.22 3.84 -18.77
CA HIS A 225 3.26 4.85 -18.91
C HIS A 225 3.73 4.87 -20.36
N THR A 226 3.89 6.06 -20.92
CA THR A 226 4.32 6.30 -22.30
C THR A 226 5.46 7.31 -22.32
N GLY A 227 6.40 7.13 -23.23
CA GLY A 227 7.50 8.05 -23.46
C GLY A 227 8.85 7.51 -23.00
N ALA A 228 9.89 8.15 -23.51
CA ALA A 228 11.27 8.01 -23.08
C ALA A 228 11.94 9.39 -23.21
N GLY A 229 12.40 9.95 -22.08
CA GLY A 229 13.10 11.23 -22.07
C GLY A 229 12.34 12.38 -21.41
N SER A 230 12.31 13.57 -22.01
CA SER A 230 11.85 14.80 -21.35
C SER A 230 10.32 15.00 -21.26
N ALA A 231 9.51 14.10 -21.82
CA ALA A 231 8.05 14.20 -21.80
C ALA A 231 7.45 12.81 -21.58
N GLU A 232 7.52 12.34 -20.35
CA GLU A 232 6.90 11.09 -19.93
C GLU A 232 5.49 11.35 -19.40
N MET A 233 4.54 10.51 -19.80
CA MET A 233 3.15 10.62 -19.41
C MET A 233 2.63 9.30 -18.87
N SER A 234 2.01 9.35 -17.70
CA SER A 234 1.26 8.23 -17.18
C SER A 234 -0.24 8.49 -17.22
N LYS A 235 -1.02 7.45 -17.42
CA LYS A 235 -2.48 7.46 -17.36
C LYS A 235 -2.99 6.26 -16.58
N GLY A 236 -3.88 6.51 -15.64
CA GLY A 236 -4.56 5.49 -14.86
C GLY A 236 -6.06 5.55 -15.02
N GLU A 237 -6.72 4.40 -14.93
CA GLU A 237 -8.17 4.30 -14.87
C GLU A 237 -8.58 3.21 -13.88
N LEU A 238 -9.42 3.59 -12.92
CA LEU A 238 -10.19 2.70 -12.09
C LEU A 238 -11.64 2.75 -12.55
N SER A 239 -12.12 1.71 -13.23
CA SER A 239 -13.50 1.62 -13.71
C SER A 239 -14.38 0.82 -12.75
N PHE A 240 -15.68 1.10 -12.79
CA PHE A 240 -16.70 0.44 -11.97
C PHE A 240 -17.73 -0.26 -12.84
N THR A 241 -18.46 -1.21 -12.29
CA THR A 241 -19.52 -1.96 -12.99
C THR A 241 -20.78 -1.13 -13.22
N GLY A 242 -20.93 -0.01 -12.51
CA GLY A 242 -22.05 0.92 -12.57
C GLY A 242 -21.66 2.30 -12.03
N PRO A 243 -22.64 3.17 -11.77
CA PRO A 243 -22.39 4.47 -11.15
C PRO A 243 -21.69 4.33 -9.80
N ARG A 244 -20.67 5.15 -9.56
CA ARG A 244 -19.96 5.20 -8.29
C ARG A 244 -20.92 5.61 -7.16
N HIS A 245 -20.84 4.92 -6.04
CA HIS A 245 -21.60 5.21 -4.82
C HIS A 245 -20.72 5.08 -3.57
N GLY A 246 -21.25 5.40 -2.40
CA GLY A 246 -20.49 5.40 -1.15
C GLY A 246 -19.20 6.23 -1.26
N ALA A 247 -18.16 5.82 -0.58
CA ALA A 247 -16.86 6.52 -0.57
C ALA A 247 -16.24 6.66 -1.96
N ALA A 248 -16.44 5.70 -2.86
CA ALA A 248 -15.97 5.78 -4.24
C ALA A 248 -16.58 6.98 -5.00
N SER A 249 -17.73 7.52 -4.56
CA SER A 249 -18.40 8.69 -5.15
C SER A 249 -18.03 10.02 -4.49
N TRP A 250 -17.23 10.02 -3.41
CA TRP A 250 -16.90 11.26 -2.68
C TRP A 250 -16.04 12.22 -3.50
N LEU A 251 -15.20 11.69 -4.38
CA LEU A 251 -14.52 12.50 -5.37
C LEU A 251 -15.56 13.08 -6.35
N GLY A 252 -15.67 14.41 -6.37
CA GLY A 252 -16.62 15.14 -7.20
C GLY A 252 -16.29 15.09 -8.69
N LYS A 253 -17.20 15.62 -9.53
CA LYS A 253 -16.92 15.83 -10.96
C LYS A 253 -15.82 16.89 -11.15
N PRO A 254 -15.10 16.88 -12.28
CA PRO A 254 -14.12 17.91 -12.61
C PRO A 254 -14.71 19.32 -12.50
N ARG A 255 -13.95 20.22 -11.92
CA ARG A 255 -14.24 21.65 -11.71
C ARG A 255 -12.97 22.46 -11.76
N SER A 256 -13.08 23.78 -11.91
CA SER A 256 -11.95 24.68 -11.74
C SER A 256 -11.44 24.63 -10.30
N LEU A 257 -10.13 24.32 -10.12
CA LEU A 257 -9.49 24.27 -8.82
C LEU A 257 -8.94 25.68 -8.47
N ASN A 258 -9.82 26.52 -7.92
CA ASN A 258 -9.50 27.94 -7.68
C ASN A 258 -8.71 28.15 -6.38
N SER A 259 -8.72 27.21 -5.46
CA SER A 259 -7.87 27.23 -4.25
C SER A 259 -6.37 27.26 -4.59
N LEU A 260 -5.97 26.81 -5.79
CA LEU A 260 -4.60 26.92 -6.29
C LEU A 260 -4.12 28.37 -6.48
N ASP A 261 -5.03 29.34 -6.55
CA ASP A 261 -4.68 30.76 -6.62
C ASP A 261 -4.18 31.31 -5.27
N PHE A 262 -4.30 30.54 -4.19
CA PHE A 262 -3.78 30.85 -2.85
C PHE A 262 -2.47 30.11 -2.52
N VAL A 263 -2.06 29.14 -3.35
CA VAL A 263 -0.90 28.27 -3.11
C VAL A 263 0.39 29.01 -3.46
N SER A 264 1.37 28.93 -2.57
CA SER A 264 2.69 29.55 -2.77
C SER A 264 3.38 29.04 -4.04
N PRO A 265 4.02 29.89 -4.85
CA PRO A 265 4.84 29.45 -5.97
C PRO A 265 6.07 28.65 -5.54
N ASN A 266 6.44 28.71 -4.26
CA ASN A 266 7.58 28.02 -3.66
C ASN A 266 7.18 26.74 -2.92
N THR A 267 5.91 26.32 -3.02
CA THR A 267 5.46 25.09 -2.34
C THR A 267 6.21 23.85 -2.84
N ILE A 268 6.54 22.97 -1.92
CA ILE A 268 7.22 21.69 -2.21
C ILE A 268 6.21 20.66 -2.64
N VAL A 269 5.06 20.59 -1.93
CA VAL A 269 3.96 19.67 -2.20
C VAL A 269 2.63 20.41 -2.06
N ALA A 270 1.72 20.20 -3.00
CA ALA A 270 0.33 20.61 -2.87
C ALA A 270 -0.61 19.50 -3.32
N ILE A 271 -1.67 19.30 -2.56
CA ILE A 271 -2.75 18.34 -2.86
C ILE A 271 -4.05 19.10 -2.88
N THR A 272 -4.75 19.09 -4.00
CA THR A 272 -6.09 19.67 -4.13
C THR A 272 -7.10 18.57 -4.44
N ILE A 273 -8.22 18.57 -3.71
CA ILE A 273 -9.30 17.60 -3.90
C ILE A 273 -10.64 18.34 -4.01
N GLY A 274 -11.37 18.06 -5.07
CA GLY A 274 -12.77 18.48 -5.26
C GLY A 274 -13.70 17.36 -4.80
N LEU A 275 -14.27 17.51 -3.63
CA LEU A 275 -15.24 16.58 -3.07
C LEU A 275 -16.66 16.95 -3.50
N LYS A 276 -17.59 16.01 -3.44
CA LYS A 276 -19.01 16.35 -3.40
C LYS A 276 -19.33 17.09 -2.09
N ASP A 277 -20.58 17.47 -1.89
CA ASP A 277 -21.06 18.16 -0.69
C ASP A 277 -20.54 17.50 0.61
N PRO A 278 -19.72 18.18 1.44
CA PRO A 278 -19.14 17.59 2.65
C PRO A 278 -20.18 17.15 3.68
N ALA A 279 -21.34 17.82 3.79
CA ALA A 279 -22.41 17.42 4.69
C ALA A 279 -23.02 16.07 4.25
N LYS A 280 -23.18 15.84 2.95
CA LYS A 280 -23.62 14.54 2.42
C LYS A 280 -22.59 13.44 2.62
N ILE A 281 -21.28 13.77 2.49
CA ILE A 281 -20.20 12.83 2.81
C ILE A 281 -20.29 12.40 4.28
N TYR A 282 -20.53 13.36 5.18
CA TYR A 282 -20.71 13.07 6.61
C TYR A 282 -21.89 12.14 6.86
N ASP A 283 -23.05 12.41 6.23
CA ASP A 283 -24.25 11.56 6.38
C ASP A 283 -23.97 10.12 5.91
N GLU A 284 -23.36 9.95 4.75
CA GLU A 284 -23.00 8.64 4.21
C GLU A 284 -21.93 7.92 5.07
N ALA A 285 -20.92 8.65 5.56
CA ALA A 285 -19.90 8.09 6.43
C ALA A 285 -20.50 7.62 7.78
N LYS A 286 -21.46 8.36 8.32
CA LYS A 286 -22.19 8.01 9.52
C LYS A 286 -23.05 6.76 9.31
N GLU A 287 -23.81 6.69 8.22
CA GLU A 287 -24.59 5.51 7.83
C GLU A 287 -23.71 4.26 7.67
N MET A 288 -22.54 4.40 7.00
CA MET A 288 -21.57 3.30 6.89
C MET A 288 -21.03 2.86 8.26
N ALA A 289 -20.73 3.78 9.16
CA ALA A 289 -20.25 3.46 10.50
C ALA A 289 -21.32 2.73 11.34
N GLU A 290 -22.57 3.18 11.28
CA GLU A 290 -23.70 2.55 11.96
C GLU A 290 -23.95 1.12 11.46
N SER A 291 -23.91 0.92 10.14
CA SER A 291 -24.12 -0.39 9.51
C SER A 291 -23.03 -1.41 9.85
N THR A 292 -21.78 -0.93 10.06
CA THR A 292 -20.64 -1.75 10.47
C THR A 292 -20.46 -1.82 11.99
N LYS A 293 -21.40 -1.23 12.75
CA LYS A 293 -21.33 -1.10 14.22
C LYS A 293 -20.04 -0.45 14.70
N SER A 294 -19.52 0.50 13.93
CA SER A 294 -18.31 1.26 14.28
C SER A 294 -18.67 2.40 15.26
N ASN A 295 -17.82 2.59 16.27
CA ASN A 295 -17.97 3.67 17.24
C ASN A 295 -17.31 5.00 16.78
N THR A 296 -16.95 5.14 15.50
CA THR A 296 -16.21 6.30 14.98
C THR A 296 -16.92 7.63 15.27
N PHE A 297 -18.24 7.67 15.21
CA PHE A 297 -19.04 8.87 15.45
C PHE A 297 -19.61 8.95 16.87
N ALA A 298 -19.28 8.03 17.79
CA ALA A 298 -19.91 7.94 19.11
C ALA A 298 -19.72 9.20 19.97
N MET A 299 -18.60 9.89 19.82
CA MET A 299 -18.29 11.11 20.59
C MET A 299 -18.85 12.39 19.97
N VAL A 300 -19.26 12.39 18.71
CA VAL A 300 -19.71 13.59 18.01
C VAL A 300 -20.92 14.24 18.69
N PRO A 301 -21.99 13.52 19.04
CA PRO A 301 -23.15 14.13 19.71
C PRO A 301 -22.80 14.78 21.05
N MET A 302 -21.89 14.20 21.82
CA MET A 302 -21.45 14.76 23.10
C MET A 302 -20.66 16.06 22.88
N LEU A 303 -19.79 16.12 21.88
CA LEU A 303 -19.04 17.33 21.52
C LEU A 303 -19.98 18.43 21.00
N GLU A 304 -20.92 18.09 20.13
CA GLU A 304 -21.91 19.04 19.59
C GLU A 304 -22.78 19.63 20.69
N GLN A 305 -23.25 18.80 21.63
CA GLN A 305 -24.02 19.26 22.77
C GLN A 305 -23.20 20.13 23.72
N GLY A 306 -21.95 19.71 24.01
CA GLY A 306 -21.06 20.45 24.91
C GLY A 306 -20.64 21.81 24.37
N LEU A 307 -20.34 21.89 23.07
CA LEU A 307 -19.86 23.10 22.40
C LEU A 307 -20.96 23.89 21.69
N LYS A 308 -22.22 23.41 21.73
CA LYS A 308 -23.41 24.05 21.15
C LYS A 308 -23.29 24.36 19.66
N PHE A 309 -22.80 23.42 18.87
CA PHE A 309 -22.71 23.53 17.41
C PHE A 309 -23.09 22.19 16.75
N SER A 310 -23.37 22.20 15.45
CA SER A 310 -23.54 21.00 14.62
C SER A 310 -22.34 20.87 13.68
N LEU A 311 -21.57 19.80 13.82
CA LEU A 311 -20.46 19.53 12.89
C LEU A 311 -20.95 19.45 11.44
N ARG A 312 -22.11 18.79 11.24
CA ARG A 312 -22.74 18.62 9.94
C ARG A 312 -23.17 19.95 9.32
N ASP A 313 -23.95 20.75 10.07
CA ASP A 313 -24.64 21.91 9.51
C ASP A 313 -23.83 23.21 9.66
N ASP A 314 -23.19 23.41 10.82
CA ASP A 314 -22.49 24.67 11.11
C ASP A 314 -21.03 24.69 10.59
N VAL A 315 -20.45 23.50 10.27
CA VAL A 315 -19.10 23.41 9.75
C VAL A 315 -19.11 22.81 8.34
N LEU A 316 -19.45 21.50 8.20
CA LEU A 316 -19.32 20.81 6.92
C LEU A 316 -20.29 21.33 5.86
N GLY A 317 -21.51 21.72 6.22
CA GLY A 317 -22.50 22.33 5.32
C GLY A 317 -22.09 23.72 4.82
N GLN A 318 -21.15 24.37 5.51
CA GLN A 318 -20.60 25.67 5.09
C GLN A 318 -19.42 25.53 4.13
N LEU A 319 -18.89 24.32 3.93
CA LEU A 319 -17.76 24.06 3.02
C LEU A 319 -18.23 23.73 1.60
N GLY A 320 -17.51 24.27 0.60
CA GLY A 320 -17.83 24.09 -0.83
C GLY A 320 -17.23 22.83 -1.48
N GLY A 321 -16.61 21.95 -0.69
CA GLY A 321 -16.05 20.68 -1.15
C GLY A 321 -14.72 20.79 -1.92
N GLU A 322 -14.13 21.96 -2.08
CA GLU A 322 -12.77 22.13 -2.60
C GLU A 322 -11.81 22.36 -1.43
N ILE A 323 -10.80 21.51 -1.33
CA ILE A 323 -9.79 21.54 -0.26
C ILE A 323 -8.42 21.42 -0.89
N THR A 324 -7.51 22.33 -0.52
CA THR A 324 -6.08 22.25 -0.85
C THR A 324 -5.27 22.19 0.44
N ALA A 325 -4.32 21.27 0.50
CA ALA A 325 -3.27 21.24 1.51
C ALA A 325 -1.93 21.50 0.82
N GLU A 326 -1.10 22.34 1.39
CA GLU A 326 0.24 22.64 0.90
C GLU A 326 1.29 22.57 1.99
N LEU A 327 2.50 22.28 1.58
CA LEU A 327 3.68 22.15 2.42
C LEU A 327 4.85 22.88 1.79
N ASP A 328 5.39 23.88 2.49
CA ASP A 328 6.55 24.65 2.04
C ASP A 328 7.84 24.24 2.76
N SER A 329 7.74 23.70 3.98
CA SER A 329 8.89 23.25 4.76
C SER A 329 8.51 22.13 5.71
N LEU A 330 9.39 21.11 5.82
CA LEU A 330 9.33 20.02 6.82
C LEU A 330 10.39 20.16 7.92
N ALA A 331 11.17 21.25 7.94
CA ALA A 331 12.13 21.47 9.02
C ALA A 331 11.37 21.54 10.36
N PRO A 332 11.75 20.78 11.41
CA PRO A 332 10.99 20.70 12.66
C PRO A 332 10.78 22.04 13.35
N ASP A 333 11.74 22.97 13.21
CA ASP A 333 11.73 24.32 13.74
C ASP A 333 11.06 25.35 12.80
N GLN A 334 10.79 24.95 11.55
CA GLN A 334 10.23 25.80 10.50
C GLN A 334 9.14 25.07 9.70
N LEU A 335 8.39 24.16 10.34
CA LEU A 335 7.29 23.46 9.67
C LEU A 335 6.28 24.49 9.16
N LYS A 336 6.14 24.58 7.83
CA LYS A 336 5.26 25.56 7.18
C LYS A 336 4.27 24.84 6.27
N TRP A 337 3.02 24.81 6.71
CA TRP A 337 1.91 24.21 5.99
C TRP A 337 0.67 25.10 5.98
N ARG A 338 -0.18 24.90 5.01
CA ARG A 338 -1.50 25.54 4.91
C ARG A 338 -2.56 24.58 4.40
N ALA A 339 -3.79 24.81 4.82
CA ALA A 339 -4.99 24.21 4.27
C ALA A 339 -5.93 25.33 3.81
N ILE A 340 -6.40 25.24 2.57
CA ILE A 340 -7.26 26.22 1.92
C ILE A 340 -8.56 25.53 1.56
N LEU A 341 -9.68 25.96 2.14
CA LEU A 341 -10.97 25.32 2.03
C LEU A 341 -11.98 26.30 1.42
N LYS A 342 -12.68 25.88 0.36
CA LYS A 342 -13.79 26.66 -0.20
C LYS A 342 -14.91 26.77 0.82
N VAL A 343 -15.45 27.97 1.00
CA VAL A 343 -16.55 28.28 1.94
C VAL A 343 -17.77 28.79 1.16
N ASN A 344 -18.94 28.25 1.47
CA ASN A 344 -20.22 28.66 0.88
C ASN A 344 -20.83 29.86 1.62
N ASP A 345 -20.84 29.81 2.97
CA ASP A 345 -21.28 30.92 3.81
C ASP A 345 -20.18 31.29 4.81
N THR A 346 -19.42 32.33 4.47
CA THR A 346 -18.29 32.83 5.24
C THR A 346 -18.74 33.46 6.57
N THR A 347 -19.92 34.08 6.61
CA THR A 347 -20.45 34.73 7.80
C THR A 347 -20.87 33.71 8.84
N HIS A 348 -21.59 32.67 8.41
CA HIS A 348 -22.00 31.58 9.29
C HIS A 348 -20.77 30.84 9.84
N LEU A 349 -19.84 30.44 8.97
CA LEU A 349 -18.64 29.72 9.40
C LEU A 349 -17.78 30.54 10.37
N GLN A 350 -17.60 31.86 10.11
CA GLN A 350 -16.85 32.74 11.03
C GLN A 350 -17.51 32.82 12.41
N LYS A 351 -18.85 32.90 12.46
CA LYS A 351 -19.60 32.90 13.72
C LYS A 351 -19.40 31.59 14.47
N THR A 352 -19.48 30.46 13.78
CA THR A 352 -19.26 29.13 14.37
C THR A 352 -17.84 29.01 14.91
N LEU A 353 -16.82 29.39 14.14
CA LEU A 353 -15.41 29.32 14.58
C LEU A 353 -15.16 30.20 15.82
N SER A 354 -15.72 31.42 15.86
CA SER A 354 -15.62 32.31 17.01
C SER A 354 -16.29 31.69 18.24
N GLY A 355 -17.50 31.13 18.08
CA GLY A 355 -18.21 30.47 19.18
C GLY A 355 -17.49 29.22 19.71
N LEU A 356 -16.82 28.47 18.84
CA LEU A 356 -15.99 27.32 19.24
C LEU A 356 -14.76 27.76 20.06
N LEU A 357 -14.08 28.83 19.66
CA LEU A 357 -12.95 29.38 20.43
C LEU A 357 -13.39 29.84 21.82
N GLU A 358 -14.56 30.50 21.93
CA GLU A 358 -15.15 30.92 23.21
C GLU A 358 -15.53 29.70 24.07
N ALA A 359 -16.24 28.71 23.49
CA ALA A 359 -16.71 27.54 24.21
C ALA A 359 -15.57 26.63 24.71
N THR A 360 -14.45 26.61 24.01
CA THR A 360 -13.24 25.87 24.41
C THR A 360 -12.30 26.69 25.29
N HIS A 361 -12.65 27.94 25.63
CA HIS A 361 -11.77 28.89 26.35
C HIS A 361 -10.40 29.06 25.69
N THR A 362 -10.36 28.97 24.35
CA THR A 362 -9.12 29.15 23.59
C THR A 362 -8.87 30.63 23.36
N GLU A 363 -7.79 31.14 23.94
CA GLU A 363 -7.37 32.53 23.72
C GLU A 363 -6.85 32.68 22.28
N ALA A 364 -7.55 33.46 21.47
CA ALA A 364 -7.13 33.82 20.12
C ALA A 364 -6.78 35.27 20.02
N THR A 365 -5.60 35.58 19.47
CA THR A 365 -5.23 36.93 19.11
C THR A 365 -5.78 37.27 17.74
N LYS A 366 -6.38 38.48 17.61
CA LYS A 366 -6.89 39.02 16.35
C LYS A 366 -5.89 40.06 15.84
N ASP A 367 -5.49 39.94 14.58
CA ASP A 367 -4.63 40.90 13.90
C ASP A 367 -5.25 41.28 12.56
N GLU A 368 -5.11 42.57 12.19
CA GLU A 368 -5.62 43.11 10.93
C GLU A 368 -4.46 43.69 10.14
N ALA A 369 -4.12 43.05 9.03
CA ALA A 369 -3.06 43.50 8.14
C ALA A 369 -3.49 43.36 6.68
N GLY A 370 -3.28 44.44 5.87
CA GLY A 370 -3.60 44.40 4.45
C GLY A 370 -5.07 44.10 4.12
N GLY A 371 -6.01 44.47 5.01
CA GLY A 371 -7.44 44.20 4.84
C GLY A 371 -7.86 42.73 5.14
N VAL A 372 -6.95 41.93 5.70
CA VAL A 372 -7.21 40.54 6.12
C VAL A 372 -7.19 40.47 7.64
N THR A 373 -8.27 39.94 8.22
CA THR A 373 -8.35 39.62 9.64
C THR A 373 -7.86 38.19 9.88
N THR A 374 -6.78 38.07 10.65
CA THR A 374 -6.18 36.77 11.01
C THR A 374 -6.42 36.47 12.51
N TYR A 375 -6.84 35.30 12.82
CA TYR A 375 -7.01 34.78 14.17
C TYR A 375 -5.91 33.75 14.44
N SER A 376 -5.17 33.92 15.55
CA SER A 376 -4.04 33.06 15.92
C SER A 376 -4.21 32.51 17.34
N PHE A 377 -3.99 31.23 17.51
CA PHE A 377 -4.12 30.52 18.80
C PHE A 377 -3.14 29.33 18.86
N ARG A 378 -3.02 28.73 20.04
CA ARG A 378 -2.27 27.49 20.23
C ARG A 378 -3.21 26.28 20.09
N GLY A 379 -2.77 25.29 19.33
CA GLY A 379 -3.47 24.02 19.22
C GLY A 379 -3.44 23.18 20.52
N PRO A 380 -3.98 21.96 20.49
CA PRO A 380 -3.95 21.06 21.64
C PRO A 380 -2.53 20.91 22.19
N GLY A 381 -2.37 20.98 23.52
CA GLY A 381 -1.05 20.96 24.19
C GLY A 381 -0.77 22.23 24.99
N GLY A 382 -1.68 23.21 25.02
CA GLY A 382 -1.54 24.44 25.78
C GLY A 382 -0.39 25.33 25.26
N PRO A 383 0.46 25.89 26.13
CA PRO A 383 1.57 26.77 25.71
C PRO A 383 2.57 26.12 24.75
N ASP A 384 2.73 24.80 24.83
CA ASP A 384 3.61 24.01 23.95
C ASP A 384 2.89 23.51 22.68
N GLY A 385 1.60 23.82 22.53
CA GLY A 385 0.81 23.48 21.35
C GLY A 385 1.33 24.19 20.09
N MET A 386 1.14 23.54 18.94
CA MET A 386 1.52 24.10 17.63
C MET A 386 0.77 25.42 17.38
N PRO A 387 1.44 26.48 16.90
CA PRO A 387 0.77 27.72 16.51
C PRO A 387 -0.15 27.45 15.31
N ILE A 388 -1.41 27.82 15.42
CA ILE A 388 -2.41 27.72 14.36
C ILE A 388 -2.96 29.11 14.12
N SER A 389 -3.10 29.48 12.87
CA SER A 389 -3.78 30.71 12.48
C SER A 389 -4.78 30.44 11.36
N TYR A 390 -5.84 31.23 11.31
CA TYR A 390 -6.77 31.19 10.19
C TYR A 390 -7.25 32.59 9.78
N ALA A 391 -7.64 32.70 8.52
CA ALA A 391 -8.35 33.85 7.97
C ALA A 391 -9.38 33.36 6.94
N ILE A 392 -10.42 34.18 6.72
CA ILE A 392 -11.36 33.97 5.60
C ILE A 392 -11.12 35.07 4.58
N VAL A 393 -10.76 34.67 3.34
CA VAL A 393 -10.40 35.59 2.25
C VAL A 393 -11.11 35.13 0.99
N ASP A 394 -11.88 36.02 0.36
CA ASP A 394 -12.56 35.78 -0.94
C ASP A 394 -13.30 34.45 -1.08
N GLY A 395 -14.01 34.04 0.00
CA GLY A 395 -14.78 32.80 0.04
C GLY A 395 -13.95 31.55 0.29
N TYR A 396 -12.74 31.69 0.84
CA TYR A 396 -11.89 30.59 1.27
C TYR A 396 -11.46 30.76 2.73
N LEU A 397 -11.54 29.69 3.49
CA LEU A 397 -10.90 29.57 4.80
C LEU A 397 -9.46 29.10 4.58
N ILE A 398 -8.50 29.90 5.02
CA ILE A 398 -7.08 29.57 5.04
C ILE A 398 -6.70 29.24 6.48
N VAL A 399 -6.15 28.07 6.72
CA VAL A 399 -5.63 27.61 8.02
C VAL A 399 -4.15 27.27 7.84
N GLY A 400 -3.28 27.68 8.75
CA GLY A 400 -1.86 27.42 8.60
C GLY A 400 -1.06 27.37 9.90
N SER A 401 0.23 27.03 9.76
CA SER A 401 1.21 26.91 10.84
C SER A 401 1.67 28.27 11.40
N GLY A 402 0.73 29.15 11.68
CA GLY A 402 0.98 30.47 12.23
C GLY A 402 0.58 31.62 11.28
N ARG A 403 0.64 32.83 11.81
CA ARG A 403 0.16 34.06 11.15
C ARG A 403 0.84 34.35 9.80
N GLU A 404 2.14 34.16 9.73
CA GLU A 404 2.91 34.43 8.52
C GLU A 404 2.51 33.54 7.35
N ALA A 405 2.25 32.23 7.61
CA ALA A 405 1.80 31.29 6.59
C ALA A 405 0.45 31.71 6.00
N VAL A 406 -0.51 32.15 6.84
CA VAL A 406 -1.83 32.62 6.41
C VAL A 406 -1.75 33.94 5.65
N ALA A 407 -0.96 34.90 6.16
CA ALA A 407 -0.77 36.19 5.52
C ALA A 407 -0.12 36.06 4.13
N GLU A 408 0.87 35.19 3.99
CA GLU A 408 1.52 34.92 2.71
C GLU A 408 0.52 34.35 1.68
N SER A 409 -0.32 33.36 2.06
CA SER A 409 -1.33 32.80 1.18
C SER A 409 -2.32 33.87 0.69
N ALA A 410 -2.77 34.76 1.58
CA ALA A 410 -3.63 35.87 1.23
C ALA A 410 -2.94 36.87 0.28
N GLU A 411 -1.63 37.14 0.49
CA GLU A 411 -0.83 38.01 -0.39
C GLU A 411 -0.58 37.40 -1.75
N VAL A 412 -0.27 36.10 -1.81
CA VAL A 412 -0.12 35.33 -3.05
C VAL A 412 -1.39 35.41 -3.90
N HIS A 413 -2.55 35.26 -3.28
CA HIS A 413 -3.84 35.41 -3.97
C HIS A 413 -4.02 36.88 -4.49
N ARG A 414 -3.79 37.86 -3.67
CA ARG A 414 -3.98 39.29 -4.00
C ARG A 414 -3.03 39.74 -5.10
N SER A 415 -1.75 39.41 -5.01
CA SER A 415 -0.73 39.76 -6.02
C SER A 415 -0.87 38.97 -7.31
N GLY A 416 -1.58 37.84 -7.28
CA GLY A 416 -1.70 36.93 -8.40
C GLY A 416 -0.42 36.14 -8.70
N GLY A 417 0.52 36.05 -7.76
CA GLY A 417 1.80 35.33 -7.90
C GLY A 417 1.73 33.86 -7.47
N SER A 418 0.59 33.19 -7.66
CA SER A 418 0.36 31.82 -7.17
C SER A 418 1.11 30.73 -7.95
N LEU A 419 1.19 29.53 -7.34
CA LEU A 419 1.66 28.31 -7.99
C LEU A 419 0.97 28.10 -9.34
N ALA A 420 -0.34 28.28 -9.40
CA ALA A 420 -1.15 28.10 -10.60
C ALA A 420 -0.72 28.95 -11.80
N LYS A 421 0.02 30.04 -11.58
CA LYS A 421 0.56 30.94 -12.61
C LYS A 421 2.06 30.80 -12.80
N SER A 422 2.73 29.96 -12.01
CA SER A 422 4.16 29.72 -12.14
C SER A 422 4.49 28.98 -13.44
N LYS A 423 5.60 29.33 -14.08
CA LYS A 423 6.06 28.67 -15.32
C LYS A 423 6.26 27.16 -15.11
N LYS A 424 6.78 26.78 -13.95
CA LYS A 424 7.06 25.40 -13.56
C LYS A 424 5.77 24.56 -13.51
N PHE A 425 4.73 25.08 -12.88
CA PHE A 425 3.42 24.42 -12.83
C PHE A 425 2.75 24.36 -14.21
N LEU A 426 2.77 25.45 -14.97
CA LEU A 426 2.15 25.48 -16.30
C LEU A 426 2.83 24.52 -17.28
N ALA A 427 4.14 24.30 -17.15
CA ALA A 427 4.89 23.33 -17.94
C ALA A 427 4.57 21.85 -17.57
N SER A 428 4.02 21.61 -16.38
CA SER A 428 3.66 20.27 -15.89
C SER A 428 2.19 19.89 -16.17
N LEU A 429 1.41 20.76 -16.82
CA LEU A 429 0.04 20.45 -17.22
C LEU A 429 0.03 19.37 -18.32
N PRO A 430 -0.83 18.35 -18.23
CA PRO A 430 -1.01 17.40 -19.32
C PRO A 430 -1.43 18.12 -20.61
N PRO A 431 -0.94 17.70 -21.79
CA PRO A 431 -1.25 18.35 -23.07
C PRO A 431 -2.76 18.51 -23.33
N GLY A 432 -3.17 19.76 -23.64
CA GLY A 432 -4.57 20.08 -23.92
C GLY A 432 -5.48 20.13 -22.69
N ARG A 433 -4.93 20.02 -21.47
CA ARG A 433 -5.68 20.14 -20.23
C ARG A 433 -5.62 21.55 -19.66
N THR A 434 -6.66 21.88 -18.90
CA THR A 434 -6.78 23.09 -18.08
C THR A 434 -6.70 22.74 -16.60
N ARG A 435 -6.94 23.70 -15.72
CA ARG A 435 -7.05 23.46 -14.27
C ARG A 435 -8.39 22.83 -13.83
N GLU A 436 -9.19 22.33 -14.77
CA GLU A 436 -10.43 21.64 -14.47
C GLU A 436 -10.16 20.17 -14.19
N ALA A 437 -10.29 19.78 -12.92
CA ALA A 437 -10.08 18.43 -12.44
C ALA A 437 -10.95 18.14 -11.20
N SER A 438 -11.00 16.90 -10.80
CA SER A 438 -11.57 16.48 -9.52
C SER A 438 -10.52 16.50 -8.40
N GLY A 439 -9.25 16.54 -8.75
CA GLY A 439 -8.14 16.66 -7.83
C GLY A 439 -6.82 16.83 -8.56
N MET A 440 -5.81 17.26 -7.82
CA MET A 440 -4.46 17.48 -8.33
C MET A 440 -3.45 17.21 -7.20
N PHE A 441 -2.38 16.56 -7.53
CA PHE A 441 -1.17 16.47 -6.73
C PHE A 441 -0.04 17.20 -7.45
N TYR A 442 0.72 17.99 -6.72
CA TYR A 442 1.90 18.69 -7.21
C TYR A 442 3.07 18.40 -6.28
N GLU A 443 4.22 18.14 -6.86
CA GLU A 443 5.49 18.00 -6.16
C GLU A 443 6.62 18.70 -6.92
N ASP A 444 7.49 19.39 -6.17
CA ASP A 444 8.79 19.82 -6.64
C ASP A 444 9.83 18.76 -6.25
N PRO A 445 10.23 17.86 -7.16
CA PRO A 445 11.11 16.75 -6.82
C PRO A 445 12.49 17.19 -6.38
N VAL A 446 12.98 18.33 -6.88
CA VAL A 446 14.28 18.87 -6.46
C VAL A 446 14.21 19.49 -5.08
N ALA A 447 13.17 20.28 -4.79
CA ALA A 447 12.96 20.81 -3.46
C ALA A 447 12.75 19.69 -2.43
N MET A 448 12.02 18.63 -2.80
CA MET A 448 11.82 17.45 -1.96
C MET A 448 13.14 16.71 -1.71
N ALA A 449 13.93 16.44 -2.76
CA ALA A 449 15.22 15.77 -2.64
C ALA A 449 16.21 16.60 -1.81
N SER A 450 16.29 17.91 -2.08
CA SER A 450 17.16 18.84 -1.34
C SER A 450 16.81 18.87 0.14
N MET A 451 15.53 18.84 0.48
CA MET A 451 15.08 18.82 1.86
C MET A 451 15.43 17.51 2.58
N GLN A 452 15.31 16.35 1.90
CA GLN A 452 15.67 15.04 2.46
C GLN A 452 17.19 14.89 2.62
N ILE A 453 17.95 15.29 1.60
CA ILE A 453 19.40 15.20 1.57
C ILE A 453 20.04 16.26 2.47
N GLY A 454 19.45 17.45 2.59
CA GLY A 454 19.96 18.55 3.39
C GLY A 454 20.12 18.23 4.88
N ARG A 455 19.38 17.26 5.40
CA ARG A 455 19.55 16.76 6.78
C ARG A 455 20.83 15.94 6.95
N ILE A 456 21.31 15.29 5.90
CA ILE A 456 22.44 14.37 5.93
C ILE A 456 23.67 15.02 5.29
N MET A 457 23.46 15.81 4.23
CA MET A 457 24.51 16.40 3.40
C MET A 457 24.10 17.80 2.91
N PRO A 458 24.24 18.86 3.73
CA PRO A 458 23.82 20.22 3.38
C PRO A 458 24.42 20.75 2.09
N ASP A 459 25.72 20.51 1.88
CA ASP A 459 26.46 20.98 0.71
C ASP A 459 25.97 20.35 -0.61
N LEU A 460 25.52 19.07 -0.56
CA LEU A 460 24.93 18.40 -1.71
C LEU A 460 23.51 18.92 -2.00
N ALA A 461 22.74 19.21 -0.98
CA ALA A 461 21.41 19.81 -1.13
C ALA A 461 21.48 21.19 -1.78
N GLU A 462 22.45 22.03 -1.39
CA GLU A 462 22.70 23.34 -1.99
C GLU A 462 23.12 23.22 -3.47
N SER A 463 23.98 22.27 -3.78
CA SER A 463 24.42 21.97 -5.14
C SER A 463 23.26 21.51 -6.04
N LEU A 464 22.35 20.67 -5.53
CA LEU A 464 21.16 20.21 -6.26
C LEU A 464 20.20 21.38 -6.56
N THR A 465 19.99 22.31 -5.62
CA THR A 465 19.12 23.46 -5.83
C THR A 465 19.68 24.43 -6.87
N HIS A 466 20.98 24.61 -6.94
CA HIS A 466 21.62 25.47 -7.93
C HIS A 466 21.67 24.87 -9.33
N GLY A 467 21.81 23.53 -9.45
CA GLY A 467 21.80 22.81 -10.73
C GLY A 467 20.42 22.67 -11.38
N SER A 468 19.35 22.95 -10.65
CA SER A 468 17.98 22.56 -11.02
C SER A 468 17.13 23.62 -11.73
N GLN A 469 17.72 24.69 -12.25
CA GLN A 469 16.98 25.79 -12.93
C GLN A 469 16.16 25.36 -14.16
N GLY A 470 16.05 24.08 -14.47
CA GLY A 470 15.25 23.49 -15.56
C GLY A 470 14.41 22.28 -15.15
N SER A 471 14.37 21.94 -13.85
CA SER A 471 13.60 20.77 -13.42
C SER A 471 12.09 20.96 -13.65
N VAL A 472 11.45 19.96 -14.22
CA VAL A 472 10.00 19.94 -14.41
C VAL A 472 9.36 19.51 -13.09
N ALA A 473 8.31 20.23 -12.66
CA ALA A 473 7.50 19.80 -11.55
C ALA A 473 6.76 18.51 -11.91
N GLN A 474 6.48 17.71 -10.93
CA GLN A 474 5.67 16.51 -11.08
C GLN A 474 4.22 16.86 -10.72
N THR A 475 3.29 16.56 -11.63
CA THR A 475 1.85 16.75 -11.36
C THR A 475 1.06 15.52 -11.75
N MET A 476 0.08 15.19 -10.91
CA MET A 476 -0.91 14.18 -11.20
C MET A 476 -2.31 14.82 -11.11
N TRP A 477 -3.09 14.61 -12.14
CA TRP A 477 -4.44 15.17 -12.28
C TRP A 477 -5.47 14.05 -12.22
N VAL A 478 -6.49 14.22 -11.40
CA VAL A 478 -7.51 13.20 -11.16
C VAL A 478 -8.87 13.69 -11.65
N TYR A 479 -9.58 12.84 -12.37
CA TYR A 479 -10.88 13.12 -12.97
C TYR A 479 -11.88 12.06 -12.55
N GLY A 480 -12.88 12.44 -11.74
CA GLY A 480 -13.98 11.56 -11.36
C GLY A 480 -15.18 11.75 -12.30
N ASP A 481 -15.57 10.70 -13.01
CA ASP A 481 -16.86 10.66 -13.70
C ASP A 481 -17.83 9.68 -13.03
N GLU A 482 -18.97 9.41 -13.68
CA GLU A 482 -20.03 8.61 -13.10
C GLU A 482 -19.60 7.15 -12.83
N ALA A 483 -18.78 6.57 -13.72
CA ALA A 483 -18.42 5.15 -13.68
C ALA A 483 -16.91 4.88 -13.63
N ALA A 484 -16.07 5.93 -13.50
CA ALA A 484 -14.63 5.77 -13.41
C ALA A 484 -13.96 6.90 -12.61
N ILE A 485 -12.75 6.61 -12.15
CA ILE A 485 -11.76 7.59 -11.69
C ILE A 485 -10.58 7.46 -12.64
N ARG A 486 -10.18 8.56 -13.27
CA ARG A 486 -9.00 8.60 -14.15
C ARG A 486 -7.95 9.50 -13.58
N GLU A 487 -6.72 9.19 -13.89
CA GLU A 487 -5.58 10.04 -13.60
C GLU A 487 -4.75 10.28 -14.87
N GLU A 488 -4.12 11.45 -14.94
CA GLU A 488 -3.09 11.77 -15.93
C GLU A 488 -1.95 12.49 -15.21
N SER A 489 -0.71 12.05 -15.44
CA SER A 489 0.46 12.71 -14.90
C SER A 489 1.50 13.00 -15.98
N VAL A 490 2.24 14.07 -15.79
CA VAL A 490 3.43 14.43 -16.57
C VAL A 490 4.61 14.46 -15.61
N SER A 491 5.63 13.67 -15.89
CA SER A 491 6.81 13.55 -15.04
C SER A 491 8.08 13.48 -15.88
N ALA A 492 9.21 13.81 -15.29
CA ALA A 492 10.53 13.60 -15.87
C ALA A 492 11.12 12.29 -15.33
N GLY A 493 10.41 11.16 -15.51
CA GLY A 493 10.84 9.84 -15.01
C GLY A 493 9.66 8.94 -14.72
N LEU A 494 9.95 7.70 -14.35
CA LEU A 494 8.94 6.69 -14.07
C LEU A 494 8.06 7.13 -12.88
N ASP A 495 6.88 7.67 -13.16
CA ASP A 495 5.90 8.04 -12.15
C ASP A 495 5.24 6.79 -11.56
N ILE A 496 5.82 6.29 -10.47
CA ILE A 496 5.23 5.21 -9.69
C ILE A 496 4.04 5.72 -8.84
N GLY A 497 3.91 7.04 -8.66
CA GLY A 497 2.88 7.66 -7.81
C GLY A 497 1.47 7.34 -8.29
N GLY A 498 1.19 7.45 -9.58
CA GLY A 498 -0.11 7.09 -10.15
C GLY A 498 -0.43 5.61 -10.01
N ALA A 499 0.55 4.72 -10.27
CA ALA A 499 0.40 3.28 -10.00
C ALA A 499 0.16 3.01 -8.52
N LEU A 500 0.81 3.76 -7.62
CA LEU A 500 0.62 3.65 -6.17
C LEU A 500 -0.76 4.16 -5.73
N VAL A 501 -1.34 5.19 -6.35
CA VAL A 501 -2.69 5.66 -6.02
C VAL A 501 -3.73 4.61 -6.43
N VAL A 502 -3.63 4.04 -7.63
CA VAL A 502 -4.49 2.92 -8.05
C VAL A 502 -4.25 1.70 -7.15
N ALA A 503 -3.00 1.41 -6.79
CA ALA A 503 -2.63 0.36 -5.86
C ALA A 503 -3.05 0.69 -4.41
N ALA A 504 -2.93 1.95 -3.95
CA ALA A 504 -3.32 2.37 -2.60
C ALA A 504 -4.83 2.29 -2.37
N ILE A 505 -5.64 2.37 -3.42
CA ILE A 505 -7.08 2.12 -3.36
C ILE A 505 -7.37 0.61 -3.34
N ALA A 506 -6.59 -0.20 -4.05
CA ALA A 506 -6.79 -1.64 -4.19
C ALA A 506 -6.06 -2.47 -3.11
N ILE A 507 -4.81 -2.11 -2.76
CA ILE A 507 -3.93 -2.86 -1.85
C ILE A 507 -4.37 -2.81 -0.37
N PRO A 508 -4.83 -1.68 0.24
CA PRO A 508 -5.26 -1.68 1.63
C PRO A 508 -6.44 -2.62 1.90
N ASN A 509 -7.35 -2.76 0.93
CA ASN A 509 -8.47 -3.69 1.05
C ASN A 509 -8.01 -5.15 0.87
N LEU A 510 -7.07 -5.40 -0.01
CA LEU A 510 -6.47 -6.74 -0.19
C LEU A 510 -5.61 -7.15 1.02
N LEU A 511 -4.81 -6.22 1.54
CA LEU A 511 -4.03 -6.43 2.77
C LEU A 511 -4.94 -6.60 3.99
N ARG A 512 -5.97 -5.75 4.17
CA ARG A 512 -6.94 -5.90 5.26
C ARG A 512 -7.70 -7.20 5.16
N SER A 513 -8.11 -7.63 3.97
CA SER A 513 -8.77 -8.93 3.75
C SER A 513 -7.83 -10.09 4.06
N LYS A 514 -6.55 -10.01 3.69
CA LYS A 514 -5.53 -10.99 4.04
C LYS A 514 -5.28 -11.03 5.55
N LEU A 515 -5.13 -9.87 6.19
CA LEU A 515 -4.97 -9.77 7.64
C LEU A 515 -6.18 -10.37 8.38
N ALA A 516 -7.41 -10.03 7.96
CA ALA A 516 -8.63 -10.56 8.54
C ALA A 516 -8.77 -12.08 8.33
N ALA A 517 -8.38 -12.60 7.16
CA ALA A 517 -8.38 -14.04 6.88
C ALA A 517 -7.35 -14.77 7.75
N ASN A 518 -6.14 -14.23 7.91
CA ASN A 518 -5.11 -14.77 8.79
C ASN A 518 -5.57 -14.77 10.25
N GLU A 519 -6.16 -13.68 10.73
CA GLU A 519 -6.71 -13.56 12.09
C GLU A 519 -7.86 -14.55 12.33
N ALA A 520 -8.77 -14.71 11.37
CA ALA A 520 -9.85 -15.69 11.46
C ALA A 520 -9.31 -17.13 11.49
N SER A 521 -8.29 -17.43 10.67
CA SER A 521 -7.58 -18.71 10.68
C SER A 521 -6.89 -18.97 12.03
N ALA A 522 -6.26 -17.95 12.61
CA ALA A 522 -5.61 -18.04 13.92
C ALA A 522 -6.62 -18.33 15.05
N VAL A 523 -7.75 -17.64 15.06
CA VAL A 523 -8.84 -17.88 16.00
C VAL A 523 -9.43 -19.29 15.83
N GLY A 524 -9.66 -19.72 14.58
CA GLY A 524 -10.11 -21.08 14.27
C GLY A 524 -9.14 -22.15 14.77
N SER A 525 -7.83 -21.94 14.55
CA SER A 525 -6.77 -22.84 15.03
C SER A 525 -6.71 -22.90 16.55
N LEU A 526 -6.84 -21.77 17.25
CA LEU A 526 -6.90 -21.77 18.73
C LEU A 526 -8.16 -22.50 19.25
N ARG A 527 -9.31 -22.38 18.60
CA ARG A 527 -10.53 -23.15 18.95
C ARG A 527 -10.28 -24.64 18.81
N THR A 528 -9.62 -25.05 17.71
CA THR A 528 -9.23 -26.44 17.50
C THR A 528 -8.30 -26.94 18.59
N VAL A 529 -7.29 -26.14 18.99
CA VAL A 529 -6.37 -26.47 20.09
C VAL A 529 -7.12 -26.61 21.42
N VAL A 530 -8.05 -25.71 21.75
CA VAL A 530 -8.88 -25.79 22.97
C VAL A 530 -9.72 -27.06 22.96
N THR A 531 -10.40 -27.37 21.86
CA THR A 531 -11.19 -28.59 21.72
C THR A 531 -10.31 -29.84 21.85
N ALA A 532 -9.14 -29.84 21.21
CA ALA A 532 -8.17 -30.94 21.31
C ALA A 532 -7.67 -31.15 22.74
N GLN A 533 -7.45 -30.08 23.49
CA GLN A 533 -7.06 -30.16 24.91
C GLN A 533 -8.15 -30.79 25.79
N ILE A 534 -9.41 -30.43 25.56
CA ILE A 534 -10.55 -31.01 26.27
C ILE A 534 -10.65 -32.50 25.94
N THR A 535 -10.55 -32.86 24.68
CA THR A 535 -10.56 -34.27 24.20
C THR A 535 -9.40 -35.05 24.79
N TYR A 536 -8.20 -34.48 24.78
CA TYR A 536 -7.01 -35.12 25.36
C TYR A 536 -7.19 -35.39 26.86
N GLY A 537 -7.66 -34.39 27.62
CA GLY A 537 -7.91 -34.54 29.07
C GLY A 537 -8.96 -35.60 29.38
N SER A 538 -9.98 -35.75 28.53
CA SER A 538 -11.02 -36.78 28.66
C SER A 538 -10.48 -38.16 28.33
N THR A 539 -9.58 -38.27 27.32
CA THR A 539 -9.00 -39.56 26.89
C THR A 539 -7.88 -40.01 27.85
N TYR A 540 -7.13 -39.09 28.43
CA TYR A 540 -6.00 -39.36 29.31
C TYR A 540 -6.15 -38.69 30.68
N PRO A 541 -7.15 -39.01 31.50
CA PRO A 541 -7.52 -38.24 32.71
C PRO A 541 -6.41 -38.20 33.78
N VAL A 542 -5.50 -39.17 33.82
CA VAL A 542 -4.37 -39.17 34.73
C VAL A 542 -3.30 -38.12 34.33
N ARG A 543 -3.29 -37.72 33.06
CA ARG A 543 -2.37 -36.71 32.51
C ARG A 543 -2.94 -35.30 32.50
N GLY A 544 -4.26 -35.15 32.56
CA GLY A 544 -4.94 -33.87 32.40
C GLY A 544 -4.77 -33.30 31.00
N PHE A 545 -4.31 -32.06 30.86
CA PHE A 545 -4.06 -31.43 29.56
C PHE A 545 -2.74 -31.88 28.91
N ALA A 546 -2.64 -31.79 27.59
CA ALA A 546 -1.40 -32.03 26.86
C ALA A 546 -0.36 -30.93 27.18
N PRO A 547 0.92 -31.26 27.35
CA PRO A 547 1.95 -30.28 27.74
C PRO A 547 2.32 -29.29 26.65
N ASN A 548 2.16 -29.63 25.37
CA ASN A 548 2.51 -28.80 24.21
C ASN A 548 1.72 -29.22 22.97
N LEU A 549 1.84 -28.46 21.87
CA LEU A 549 1.14 -28.71 20.60
C LEU A 549 1.56 -30.05 19.96
N ALA A 550 2.84 -30.42 20.04
CA ALA A 550 3.33 -31.68 19.46
C ALA A 550 2.65 -32.91 20.06
N THR A 551 2.32 -32.86 21.35
CA THR A 551 1.58 -33.94 22.04
C THR A 551 0.14 -34.11 21.50
N LEU A 552 -0.47 -33.02 21.04
CA LEU A 552 -1.82 -33.06 20.42
C LEU A 552 -1.79 -33.52 18.96
N GLY A 553 -0.64 -33.42 18.31
CA GLY A 553 -0.46 -33.71 16.90
C GLY A 553 -0.28 -35.18 16.56
N PRO A 554 -0.07 -35.46 15.26
CA PRO A 554 0.25 -36.81 14.79
C PRO A 554 1.61 -37.29 15.29
N GLY A 555 1.78 -38.59 15.39
CA GLY A 555 3.08 -39.20 15.65
C GLY A 555 4.00 -39.16 14.43
N PRO A 556 5.31 -39.51 14.60
CA PRO A 556 6.23 -39.64 13.49
C PRO A 556 5.72 -40.56 12.38
N GLU A 557 6.20 -40.33 11.14
CA GLU A 557 5.78 -41.09 9.97
C GLU A 557 5.99 -42.62 10.20
N GLY A 558 4.93 -43.40 10.03
CA GLY A 558 4.94 -44.84 10.30
C GLY A 558 4.52 -45.27 11.71
N SER A 559 4.21 -44.35 12.63
CA SER A 559 3.67 -44.70 13.95
C SER A 559 2.25 -45.31 13.85
N LYS A 560 1.99 -46.39 14.58
CA LYS A 560 0.66 -47.04 14.61
C LYS A 560 -0.16 -46.52 15.78
N GLY A 561 -1.28 -45.83 15.45
CA GLY A 561 -2.31 -45.45 16.41
C GLY A 561 -2.03 -44.22 17.24
N GLU A 562 -3.06 -43.73 17.93
CA GLU A 562 -3.02 -42.58 18.83
C GLU A 562 -2.40 -42.99 20.17
N THR A 563 -1.54 -42.14 20.69
CA THR A 563 -0.88 -42.34 21.98
C THR A 563 -0.99 -41.10 22.84
N ALA A 564 -0.73 -41.22 24.14
CA ALA A 564 -0.68 -40.10 25.04
C ALA A 564 0.51 -39.13 24.79
N GLN A 565 1.43 -39.45 23.89
CA GLN A 565 2.52 -38.61 23.43
C GLN A 565 2.19 -37.95 22.10
N HIS A 566 1.34 -38.55 21.30
CA HIS A 566 0.90 -38.12 19.96
C HIS A 566 -0.57 -38.48 19.78
N ALA A 567 -1.46 -37.56 20.15
CA ALA A 567 -2.88 -37.83 20.25
C ALA A 567 -3.65 -37.68 18.92
N ASN A 568 -2.99 -37.17 17.86
CA ASN A 568 -3.55 -36.97 16.52
C ASN A 568 -4.87 -36.18 16.51
N LEU A 569 -4.99 -35.17 17.40
CA LEU A 569 -6.18 -34.33 17.58
C LEU A 569 -6.09 -33.00 16.83
N ILE A 570 -4.90 -32.59 16.36
CA ILE A 570 -4.67 -31.42 15.54
C ILE A 570 -3.78 -31.77 14.36
N ASP A 571 -3.85 -30.95 13.29
CA ASP A 571 -3.09 -31.19 12.06
C ASP A 571 -1.56 -30.94 12.23
N ALA A 572 -0.78 -31.54 11.32
CA ALA A 572 0.68 -31.45 11.35
C ALA A 572 1.21 -30.03 11.18
N SER A 573 0.45 -29.09 10.59
CA SER A 573 0.88 -27.68 10.46
C SER A 573 0.89 -26.94 11.81
N LEU A 574 0.15 -27.43 12.80
CA LEU A 574 0.13 -26.91 14.16
C LEU A 574 0.99 -27.73 15.15
N ALA A 575 1.43 -28.92 14.75
CA ALA A 575 2.11 -29.86 15.66
C ALA A 575 3.11 -30.80 14.96
N GLY A 576 3.65 -30.44 13.80
CA GLY A 576 4.63 -31.24 13.05
C GLY A 576 6.03 -31.26 13.71
N GLU A 577 6.97 -32.02 13.12
CA GLU A 577 8.34 -32.17 13.63
C GLU A 577 9.10 -30.85 13.80
N SER A 578 8.75 -29.79 13.05
CA SER A 578 9.27 -28.44 13.20
C SER A 578 8.70 -27.68 14.40
N CYS A 579 7.71 -28.23 15.11
CA CYS A 579 7.03 -27.63 16.25
C CYS A 579 7.50 -28.26 17.57
N THR A 580 8.77 -28.14 17.91
CA THR A 580 9.28 -28.63 19.20
C THR A 580 8.67 -27.86 20.37
N ALA A 581 8.77 -28.38 21.58
CA ALA A 581 8.15 -27.80 22.78
C ALA A 581 8.54 -26.34 23.05
N ASN A 582 9.63 -25.87 22.45
CA ASN A 582 10.17 -24.52 22.64
C ASN A 582 10.13 -23.64 21.37
N GLU A 583 9.59 -24.11 20.26
CA GLU A 583 9.53 -23.37 19.01
C GLU A 583 8.09 -22.97 18.63
N TRP A 584 7.98 -21.94 17.78
CA TRP A 584 6.71 -21.48 17.27
C TRP A 584 6.34 -22.24 15.99
N CYS A 585 5.15 -22.80 15.95
CA CYS A 585 4.59 -23.41 14.73
C CYS A 585 3.98 -22.33 13.84
N VAL A 586 4.22 -22.34 12.54
CA VAL A 586 3.70 -21.35 11.61
C VAL A 586 2.53 -21.93 10.82
N LYS A 587 1.41 -21.17 10.78
CA LYS A 587 0.24 -21.48 9.96
C LYS A 587 -0.49 -20.20 9.56
N SER A 588 -0.77 -20.02 8.25
CA SER A 588 -1.55 -18.88 7.74
C SER A 588 -1.06 -17.51 8.24
N GLY A 589 0.27 -17.27 8.24
CA GLY A 589 0.87 -16.00 8.67
C GLY A 589 0.85 -15.75 10.18
N TYR A 590 0.49 -16.75 10.98
CA TYR A 590 0.52 -16.72 12.44
C TYR A 590 1.46 -17.77 13.00
N ARG A 591 2.09 -17.43 14.12
CA ARG A 591 2.92 -18.35 14.92
C ARG A 591 2.13 -18.82 16.13
N PHE A 592 2.15 -20.11 16.37
CA PHE A 592 1.41 -20.76 17.46
C PHE A 592 2.38 -21.39 18.45
N ARG A 593 2.08 -21.27 19.72
CA ARG A 593 2.78 -21.96 20.78
C ARG A 593 1.86 -22.24 21.96
N MET A 594 2.06 -23.35 22.63
CA MET A 594 1.29 -23.72 23.80
C MET A 594 2.20 -24.22 24.91
N THR A 595 1.88 -23.85 26.13
CA THR A 595 2.52 -24.35 27.36
C THR A 595 1.46 -24.79 28.35
N ALA A 596 1.75 -25.80 29.15
CA ALA A 596 0.86 -26.25 30.21
C ALA A 596 1.54 -26.19 31.58
N ASN A 597 0.73 -25.98 32.62
CA ASN A 597 1.20 -26.04 34.01
C ASN A 597 1.09 -27.47 34.53
N CYS A 598 2.19 -28.16 34.56
CA CYS A 598 2.26 -29.58 34.93
C CYS A 598 2.98 -29.81 36.24
N LYS A 599 2.38 -30.62 37.11
CA LYS A 599 3.03 -31.17 38.29
C LYS A 599 3.30 -32.67 38.01
N GLN A 600 4.59 -33.04 37.91
CA GLN A 600 5.04 -34.35 37.45
C GLN A 600 4.46 -34.66 36.03
N ARG A 601 3.49 -35.56 35.90
CA ARG A 601 2.85 -35.96 34.64
C ARG A 601 1.41 -35.49 34.49
N ASN A 602 0.87 -34.71 35.43
CA ASN A 602 -0.48 -34.20 35.43
C ASN A 602 -0.47 -32.67 35.16
N CYS A 603 -1.07 -32.24 34.07
CA CYS A 603 -1.18 -30.83 33.69
C CYS A 603 -2.60 -30.33 33.97
N THR A 604 -2.71 -29.32 34.85
CA THR A 604 -4.00 -28.80 35.35
C THR A 604 -4.50 -27.56 34.63
N ASP A 605 -3.63 -26.89 33.90
CA ASP A 605 -3.97 -25.68 33.12
C ASP A 605 -3.05 -25.56 31.91
N PHE A 606 -3.49 -24.85 30.87
CA PHE A 606 -2.66 -24.55 29.68
C PHE A 606 -2.86 -23.12 29.22
N THR A 607 -1.91 -22.61 28.45
CA THR A 607 -2.01 -21.36 27.72
C THR A 607 -1.55 -21.58 26.29
N ALA A 608 -2.45 -21.37 25.33
CA ALA A 608 -2.17 -21.40 23.90
C ALA A 608 -2.17 -19.97 23.36
N VAL A 609 -1.21 -19.66 22.51
CA VAL A 609 -1.02 -18.31 21.93
C VAL A 609 -0.88 -18.41 20.43
N ALA A 610 -1.53 -17.49 19.72
CA ALA A 610 -1.33 -17.23 18.31
C ALA A 610 -0.93 -15.77 18.14
N THR A 611 0.21 -15.49 17.52
CA THR A 611 0.71 -14.13 17.28
C THR A 611 1.07 -13.99 15.79
N PRO A 612 0.88 -12.82 15.17
CA PRO A 612 1.30 -12.62 13.78
C PRO A 612 2.78 -12.96 13.59
N GLU A 613 3.15 -13.49 12.44
CA GLU A 613 4.55 -13.72 12.07
C GLU A 613 5.28 -12.40 11.85
N THR A 614 4.57 -11.43 11.21
CA THR A 614 5.03 -10.05 11.00
C THR A 614 3.86 -9.09 11.20
N THR A 615 4.12 -7.79 11.28
CA THR A 615 3.08 -6.74 11.30
C THR A 615 2.21 -6.73 10.04
N ASN A 616 2.70 -7.32 8.93
CA ASN A 616 1.98 -7.47 7.67
C ASN A 616 1.12 -8.75 7.58
N SER A 617 1.13 -9.60 8.61
CA SER A 617 0.34 -10.83 8.62
C SER A 617 -0.84 -10.82 9.60
N GLY A 618 -0.89 -9.84 10.53
CA GLY A 618 -1.97 -9.62 11.47
C GLY A 618 -1.72 -8.42 12.36
N THR A 619 -2.77 -7.88 12.97
CA THR A 619 -2.71 -6.73 13.90
C THR A 619 -2.98 -7.13 15.35
N ARG A 620 -3.49 -8.34 15.55
CA ARG A 620 -3.90 -8.85 16.87
C ARG A 620 -3.18 -10.15 17.19
N SER A 621 -2.69 -10.26 18.41
CA SER A 621 -2.30 -11.55 19.00
C SER A 621 -3.48 -12.12 19.78
N PHE A 622 -3.64 -13.44 19.75
CA PHE A 622 -4.72 -14.16 20.42
C PHE A 622 -4.17 -15.13 21.44
N CYS A 623 -4.94 -15.39 22.48
CA CYS A 623 -4.61 -16.44 23.45
C CYS A 623 -5.88 -17.14 23.99
N ALA A 624 -5.70 -18.36 24.46
CA ALA A 624 -6.71 -19.15 25.15
C ALA A 624 -6.10 -19.89 26.33
N THR A 625 -6.88 -20.11 27.37
CA THR A 625 -6.53 -20.92 28.54
C THR A 625 -7.55 -22.04 28.75
N SER A 626 -7.41 -22.82 29.80
CA SER A 626 -8.33 -23.92 30.13
C SER A 626 -9.80 -23.49 30.34
N ASP A 627 -10.08 -22.18 30.46
CA ASP A 627 -11.45 -21.65 30.50
C ASP A 627 -12.15 -21.63 29.12
N GLY A 628 -11.44 -21.96 28.03
CA GLY A 628 -11.95 -22.02 26.68
C GLY A 628 -12.23 -20.66 26.01
N VAL A 629 -12.00 -19.55 26.71
CA VAL A 629 -12.26 -18.21 26.19
C VAL A 629 -11.08 -17.74 25.35
N ILE A 630 -11.33 -17.40 24.09
CA ILE A 630 -10.34 -16.77 23.25
C ILE A 630 -10.30 -15.26 23.53
N ARG A 631 -9.13 -14.76 23.74
CA ARG A 631 -8.87 -13.35 24.06
C ARG A 631 -7.87 -12.78 23.07
N TYR A 632 -7.87 -11.46 22.90
CA TYR A 632 -6.95 -10.79 22.00
C TYR A 632 -6.33 -9.52 22.59
N LYS A 633 -5.20 -9.15 22.03
CA LYS A 633 -4.50 -7.88 22.27
C LYS A 633 -4.01 -7.32 20.94
N VAL A 634 -4.26 -6.04 20.71
CA VAL A 634 -3.72 -5.30 19.56
C VAL A 634 -2.27 -4.88 19.89
N GLY A 635 -1.37 -4.94 18.91
CA GLY A 635 0.02 -4.47 19.04
C GLY A 635 1.01 -5.31 18.24
N GLU A 636 2.29 -5.07 18.49
CA GLU A 636 3.39 -5.80 17.85
C GLU A 636 3.32 -7.31 18.11
N PRO A 637 3.83 -8.12 17.15
CA PRO A 637 3.93 -9.57 17.31
C PRO A 637 4.69 -9.94 18.59
N LEU A 638 4.18 -10.91 19.33
CA LEU A 638 4.80 -11.36 20.57
C LEU A 638 6.11 -12.10 20.28
N VAL A 639 7.16 -11.75 20.98
CA VAL A 639 8.45 -12.47 20.91
C VAL A 639 8.44 -13.67 21.86
N GLU A 640 7.77 -13.53 23.02
CA GLU A 640 7.72 -14.54 24.07
C GLU A 640 6.29 -15.01 24.38
N MET A 641 6.18 -16.15 25.05
CA MET A 641 4.90 -16.66 25.55
C MET A 641 4.34 -15.77 26.66
N VAL A 642 3.04 -15.60 26.66
CA VAL A 642 2.31 -14.95 27.76
C VAL A 642 1.89 -15.96 28.81
N SER A 643 1.88 -15.55 30.07
CA SER A 643 1.35 -16.39 31.15
C SER A 643 -0.18 -16.50 31.08
N GLY A 644 -0.75 -17.54 31.67
CA GLY A 644 -2.20 -17.71 31.74
C GLY A 644 -2.91 -16.52 32.42
N ALA A 645 -2.29 -15.94 33.46
CA ALA A 645 -2.80 -14.76 34.12
C ALA A 645 -2.81 -13.53 33.20
N ALA A 646 -1.73 -13.33 32.41
CA ALA A 646 -1.65 -12.26 31.43
C ALA A 646 -2.68 -12.45 30.31
N CYS A 647 -2.87 -13.69 29.81
CA CYS A 647 -3.89 -14.00 28.83
C CYS A 647 -5.30 -13.66 29.34
N LYS A 648 -5.63 -14.03 30.58
CA LYS A 648 -6.93 -13.74 31.19
C LYS A 648 -7.22 -12.24 31.36
N ALA A 649 -6.20 -11.40 31.36
CA ALA A 649 -6.32 -9.95 31.39
C ALA A 649 -6.59 -9.30 30.01
N TRP A 650 -6.47 -10.07 28.92
CA TRP A 650 -6.75 -9.57 27.58
C TRP A 650 -8.25 -9.49 27.31
N GLN A 651 -8.62 -8.70 26.30
CA GLN A 651 -10.03 -8.53 25.90
C GLN A 651 -10.58 -9.85 25.32
N ALA A 652 -11.74 -10.29 25.82
CA ALA A 652 -12.43 -11.45 25.28
C ALA A 652 -12.90 -11.18 23.84
N LEU A 653 -12.71 -12.16 22.97
CA LEU A 653 -13.21 -12.11 21.61
C LEU A 653 -14.70 -12.52 21.66
N GLN A 654 -15.58 -11.59 21.29
CA GLN A 654 -17.02 -11.81 21.21
C GLN A 654 -17.43 -12.61 19.97
#